data_d3145644d8e624fb9ab347406b30470b
#
_entry.id   d3145644d8e624fb9ab347406b30470b
#
_cell.length_a   1.000
_cell.length_b   1.000
_cell.length_c   1.000
_cell.angle_alpha   90.00
_cell.angle_beta   90.00
_cell.angle_gamma   90.00
#
_symmetry.space_group_name_H-M   'P 1'
#
loop_
_entity.id
_entity.type
_entity.pdbx_description
1 polymer ?
#
loop_
_entity_poly.entity_id
_entity_poly.type
_entity_poly.pdbx_seq_one_letter_code
_entity_poly.pdbx_strand_id
1 'polypeptide(L)'
;MIKKIFFLSIIAISCLGLIAEELRPLSWSEKLNHRERFYPVSSGNMEISWDAAEKAVCFDIRFDNGNDFWAYPRLQFKDGESLADVETIQFEYKAVQADEKAGYVCALATFDSGKSILLPNPKNKWQTVTIKVTEVTKEPGKVSYMAIGMNPKSSRLTYWVRNIKMFGNGKASAPVNTAGIVKADVPGMVFTRNEVLEFSLDAYIERPVEWILTDWQGEQLATGEWPENGKGKLSLPRLPDGYYMLKLQSSQVAFTGSRSFVVVPDPDCRRRNPDAFFAVDSAQVWLAGSAGYDAAAEIARRAGLVIVRDRMSWSSCEPERGKYSWGNYLRSVDAFAKRGISVCNTWHDAPDWAKNGNKSIPGDMVAVFRFAQELSRTFKDKVRIWEFWNEQDIGFALDGAWDYAAAMKAAYLGFKAGNPDTLVASGGLSKTDLINYSHVMMQNGLKDYFDIFNLHAYAGITAFPNYLSGIRSYMKRYGISGRRIEFTEVGSVIEGSGRAAGLYGEFKAHSPEQEMLVAEFLPKLMLNMQNLGVDRSFFFVLLPYNEQGGAKDWGLLRRDFSAKPGYAAFSNMMNELGCAELEGTLRLGKDIVGFLYRQPDGTQTVAYWSLSDCDVKSRDAVLNAQGAGKIFFSIPVKEGIYSGTNIFGTPFLAESKSGKLTLQATSMVSYINGLSGLKPVTQFHARKTTGSPIQVDYDRTIVYHVKLSDHFEIAADKDCASVKQDEAAFILEVWNLSDQPKKGRLQISGGKVIGLPGEIFVPPFGKYEVGLHITPKFDGNGNGKICVAGVFNGENTSPLLIPLLSLEKMMKASRTVNFPQMLDPANWRRNASARMEISFDKTEQAVRFLTDFPKTGDCWVYPEYVFQLPQESLRGALGIAFEVKVQEVPAKGFYQMLVMPVLDTQREKGKSFHLRTKAPSAQWEKRYVPLNSGGFNPADIRQIRIGLNWPAGTCCYWLRNAQIIYSR
;
A
#
# COMPACT_ATOMS: atom_id res chain seq x y z
N MET A 1 -85.72 1.19 8.85
CA MET A 1 -84.64 1.48 9.79
C MET A 1 -83.93 0.21 10.29
N ILE A 2 -84.09 -0.96 9.61
CA ILE A 2 -83.54 -2.25 10.05
C ILE A 2 -82.57 -2.84 9.02
N LYS A 3 -82.38 -2.21 7.84
CA LYS A 3 -81.47 -2.65 6.78
C LYS A 3 -80.08 -1.96 6.73
N LYS A 4 -79.73 -1.05 7.67
CA LYS A 4 -78.48 -0.36 7.78
C LYS A 4 -77.55 -0.86 8.90
N ILE A 5 -78.03 -1.76 9.75
CA ILE A 5 -77.28 -2.28 10.89
C ILE A 5 -76.60 -3.63 10.57
N PHE A 6 -76.97 -4.31 9.52
CA PHE A 6 -76.39 -5.61 9.11
C PHE A 6 -75.19 -5.49 8.13
N PHE A 7 -74.91 -4.29 7.61
CA PHE A 7 -73.80 -4.07 6.73
C PHE A 7 -72.50 -3.51 7.42
N LEU A 8 -72.61 -3.07 8.68
CA LEU A 8 -71.48 -2.60 9.50
C LEU A 8 -70.83 -3.69 10.36
N SER A 9 -71.58 -4.87 10.50
CA SER A 9 -70.97 -6.00 11.26
C SER A 9 -70.17 -6.99 10.44
N ILE A 10 -70.21 -6.92 9.13
CA ILE A 10 -69.43 -7.81 8.21
C ILE A 10 -68.12 -7.15 7.77
N ILE A 11 -68.01 -5.82 7.87
CA ILE A 11 -66.70 -5.11 7.58
C ILE A 11 -65.80 -5.08 8.83
N ALA A 12 -66.33 -5.30 10.03
CA ALA A 12 -65.52 -5.37 11.26
C ALA A 12 -64.90 -6.74 11.55
N ILE A 13 -65.28 -7.82 10.78
CA ILE A 13 -64.76 -9.17 10.98
C ILE A 13 -63.71 -9.50 9.91
N SER A 14 -63.56 -8.73 8.83
CA SER A 14 -62.50 -8.90 7.83
C SER A 14 -61.26 -8.02 8.06
N CYS A 15 -61.23 -7.17 9.12
CA CYS A 15 -60.08 -6.39 9.52
C CYS A 15 -59.37 -6.92 10.79
N LEU A 16 -59.76 -8.09 11.28
CA LEU A 16 -59.12 -8.72 12.47
C LEU A 16 -58.21 -9.92 12.09
N GLY A 17 -57.70 -9.95 10.87
CA GLY A 17 -56.84 -11.02 10.34
C GLY A 17 -55.41 -10.59 9.91
N LEU A 18 -55.03 -9.34 10.15
CA LEU A 18 -53.60 -8.96 10.14
C LEU A 18 -53.09 -9.12 11.57
N ILE A 19 -52.68 -10.34 11.89
CA ILE A 19 -51.79 -10.62 13.01
C ILE A 19 -50.56 -9.74 12.73
N ALA A 20 -50.30 -8.73 13.55
CA ALA A 20 -49.03 -8.03 13.56
C ALA A 20 -47.96 -9.13 13.82
N GLU A 21 -47.17 -9.44 12.83
CA GLU A 21 -46.04 -10.37 13.01
C GLU A 21 -45.22 -9.85 14.18
N GLU A 22 -45.14 -10.65 15.23
CA GLU A 22 -44.38 -10.30 16.44
C GLU A 22 -42.91 -10.25 16.09
N LEU A 23 -42.30 -9.05 16.12
CA LEU A 23 -40.89 -8.86 15.84
C LEU A 23 -40.06 -9.72 16.79
N ARG A 24 -39.21 -10.61 16.23
CA ARG A 24 -38.34 -11.51 17.01
C ARG A 24 -36.89 -11.08 16.93
N PRO A 25 -36.11 -11.27 18.01
CA PRO A 25 -34.67 -11.03 17.95
C PRO A 25 -34.03 -11.93 16.91
N LEU A 26 -33.24 -11.35 16.02
CA LEU A 26 -32.44 -12.10 15.03
C LEU A 26 -31.30 -12.80 15.75
N SER A 27 -31.13 -14.10 15.51
CA SER A 27 -30.14 -14.97 16.21
C SER A 27 -28.71 -14.47 16.16
N TRP A 28 -28.31 -13.82 15.07
CA TRP A 28 -26.96 -13.26 14.94
C TRP A 28 -26.72 -12.04 15.85
N SER A 29 -27.74 -11.36 16.33
CA SER A 29 -27.60 -10.15 17.14
C SER A 29 -27.01 -10.38 18.53
N GLU A 30 -27.15 -11.56 19.10
CA GLU A 30 -26.56 -11.91 20.39
C GLU A 30 -25.02 -11.83 20.38
N LYS A 31 -24.42 -12.14 19.22
CA LYS A 31 -22.95 -12.08 19.01
C LYS A 31 -22.39 -10.68 18.98
N LEU A 32 -23.22 -9.65 18.84
CA LEU A 32 -22.81 -8.26 18.88
C LEU A 32 -22.37 -7.82 20.30
N ASN A 33 -22.68 -8.60 21.33
CA ASN A 33 -22.36 -8.31 22.72
C ASN A 33 -20.96 -8.71 23.18
N HIS A 34 -20.05 -9.02 22.24
CA HIS A 34 -18.67 -9.42 22.54
C HIS A 34 -17.69 -8.29 22.27
N ARG A 35 -16.64 -8.15 23.11
CA ARG A 35 -15.61 -7.09 22.97
C ARG A 35 -14.92 -7.11 21.62
N GLU A 36 -14.72 -8.29 21.03
CA GLU A 36 -14.04 -8.49 19.73
C GLU A 36 -14.85 -7.97 18.54
N ARG A 37 -16.09 -7.60 18.78
CA ARG A 37 -16.95 -6.98 17.76
C ARG A 37 -16.71 -5.49 17.63
N PHE A 38 -16.01 -4.90 18.59
CA PHE A 38 -15.77 -3.47 18.65
C PHE A 38 -14.34 -3.11 18.30
N TYR A 39 -14.18 -2.12 17.46
CA TYR A 39 -12.90 -1.54 17.09
C TYR A 39 -12.73 -0.20 17.79
N PRO A 40 -11.56 0.05 18.44
CA PRO A 40 -11.33 1.30 19.14
C PRO A 40 -11.21 2.46 18.13
N VAL A 41 -12.06 3.46 18.31
CA VAL A 41 -12.04 4.72 17.55
C VAL A 41 -12.33 5.85 18.51
N SER A 42 -11.33 6.65 18.87
CA SER A 42 -11.45 7.76 19.81
C SER A 42 -10.32 8.77 19.59
N SER A 43 -10.47 9.96 20.16
CA SER A 43 -9.41 10.97 20.27
C SER A 43 -8.43 10.68 21.43
N GLY A 44 -8.66 9.65 22.24
CA GLY A 44 -7.82 9.21 23.33
C GLY A 44 -7.40 7.75 23.23
N ASN A 45 -6.67 7.26 24.25
CA ASN A 45 -6.26 5.86 24.35
C ASN A 45 -7.44 5.04 24.89
N MET A 46 -8.02 4.17 24.06
CA MET A 46 -9.18 3.33 24.38
C MET A 46 -8.76 1.89 24.60
N GLU A 47 -9.11 1.35 25.75
CA GLU A 47 -9.06 -0.08 26.07
C GLU A 47 -10.47 -0.67 26.02
N ILE A 48 -10.63 -1.83 25.33
CA ILE A 48 -11.91 -2.54 25.23
C ILE A 48 -11.76 -3.88 25.95
N SER A 49 -12.60 -4.14 26.94
CA SER A 49 -12.58 -5.34 27.75
C SER A 49 -13.99 -5.90 27.97
N TRP A 50 -14.08 -7.09 28.56
CA TRP A 50 -15.33 -7.65 29.07
C TRP A 50 -15.38 -7.44 30.58
N ASP A 51 -16.41 -6.76 31.05
CA ASP A 51 -16.70 -6.58 32.47
C ASP A 51 -17.66 -7.69 32.95
N ALA A 52 -17.15 -8.65 33.69
CA ALA A 52 -17.92 -9.80 34.17
C ALA A 52 -18.97 -9.41 35.24
N ALA A 53 -18.71 -8.37 36.03
CA ALA A 53 -19.64 -7.88 37.03
C ALA A 53 -20.85 -7.19 36.40
N GLU A 54 -20.62 -6.37 35.40
CA GLU A 54 -21.67 -5.65 34.66
C GLU A 54 -22.26 -6.48 33.52
N LYS A 55 -21.67 -7.62 33.19
CA LYS A 55 -22.02 -8.46 32.02
C LYS A 55 -22.11 -7.64 30.75
N ALA A 56 -21.09 -6.84 30.46
CA ALA A 56 -21.08 -5.84 29.40
C ALA A 56 -19.69 -5.68 28.77
N VAL A 57 -19.67 -5.19 27.54
CA VAL A 57 -18.44 -4.70 26.94
C VAL A 57 -18.11 -3.35 27.58
N CYS A 58 -16.90 -3.23 28.11
CA CYS A 58 -16.39 -2.04 28.78
C CYS A 58 -15.40 -1.32 27.87
N PHE A 59 -15.54 -0.01 27.78
CA PHE A 59 -14.65 0.90 27.09
C PHE A 59 -14.05 1.85 28.14
N ASP A 60 -12.76 1.74 28.41
CA ASP A 60 -12.02 2.66 29.29
C ASP A 60 -11.11 3.55 28.43
N ILE A 61 -11.34 4.85 28.47
CA ILE A 61 -10.67 5.81 27.60
C ILE A 61 -9.99 6.88 28.43
N ARG A 62 -8.71 7.12 28.12
CA ARG A 62 -7.92 8.23 28.68
C ARG A 62 -7.60 9.21 27.56
N PHE A 63 -7.91 10.48 27.81
CA PHE A 63 -7.63 11.57 26.88
C PHE A 63 -6.44 12.36 27.41
N ASP A 64 -5.30 12.23 26.73
CA ASP A 64 -4.03 12.71 27.25
C ASP A 64 -3.84 14.22 27.14
N ASN A 65 -4.29 14.88 26.07
CA ASN A 65 -4.30 16.34 25.95
C ASN A 65 -5.16 16.75 24.74
N GLY A 66 -6.05 17.69 24.92
CA GLY A 66 -6.85 18.26 23.84
C GLY A 66 -8.16 18.85 24.34
N ASN A 67 -8.81 19.65 23.48
CA ASN A 67 -10.10 20.26 23.77
C ASN A 67 -11.27 19.49 23.20
N ASP A 68 -11.02 18.45 22.40
CA ASP A 68 -12.04 17.68 21.69
C ASP A 68 -11.97 16.19 22.09
N PHE A 69 -12.73 15.83 23.11
CA PHE A 69 -12.81 14.47 23.65
C PHE A 69 -13.98 13.72 23.03
N TRP A 70 -13.69 12.66 22.30
CA TRP A 70 -14.70 11.81 21.69
C TRP A 70 -14.28 10.34 21.64
N ALA A 71 -15.26 9.43 21.75
CA ALA A 71 -15.06 7.99 21.68
C ALA A 71 -16.24 7.35 20.94
N TYR A 72 -15.95 6.73 19.77
CA TYR A 72 -16.94 6.07 18.91
C TYR A 72 -16.43 4.71 18.46
N PRO A 73 -16.27 3.71 19.35
CA PRO A 73 -15.88 2.36 18.94
C PRO A 73 -16.87 1.82 17.92
N ARG A 74 -16.36 1.25 16.85
CA ARG A 74 -17.17 0.74 15.76
C ARG A 74 -17.56 -0.69 16.00
N LEU A 75 -18.83 -0.98 16.03
CA LEU A 75 -19.40 -2.32 15.97
C LEU A 75 -19.62 -2.69 14.52
N GLN A 76 -18.75 -3.54 13.97
CA GLN A 76 -18.75 -3.92 12.56
C GLN A 76 -19.64 -5.14 12.31
N PHE A 77 -20.47 -5.08 11.27
CA PHE A 77 -21.23 -6.21 10.78
C PHE A 77 -20.33 -7.11 9.92
N LYS A 78 -20.47 -8.42 10.10
CA LYS A 78 -19.74 -9.46 9.37
C LYS A 78 -20.60 -10.01 8.22
N ASP A 79 -19.99 -10.83 7.36
CA ASP A 79 -20.71 -11.51 6.29
C ASP A 79 -21.90 -12.29 6.83
N GLY A 80 -23.07 -12.10 6.23
CA GLY A 80 -24.34 -12.67 6.66
C GLY A 80 -25.07 -11.85 7.74
N GLU A 81 -24.48 -10.79 8.28
CA GLU A 81 -25.11 -9.84 9.18
C GLU A 81 -25.46 -8.55 8.41
N SER A 82 -26.71 -8.16 8.41
CA SER A 82 -27.18 -6.99 7.67
C SER A 82 -28.34 -6.33 8.37
N LEU A 83 -28.44 -5.02 8.29
CA LEU A 83 -29.63 -4.30 8.71
C LEU A 83 -30.79 -4.38 7.70
N ALA A 84 -30.63 -5.05 6.55
CA ALA A 84 -31.68 -5.15 5.53
C ALA A 84 -33.00 -5.74 6.06
N ASP A 85 -32.90 -6.73 6.94
CA ASP A 85 -34.05 -7.40 7.57
C ASP A 85 -34.30 -6.96 9.01
N VAL A 86 -33.62 -5.89 9.47
CA VAL A 86 -33.77 -5.34 10.81
C VAL A 86 -34.75 -4.16 10.78
N GLU A 87 -35.77 -4.23 11.60
CA GLU A 87 -36.71 -3.13 11.81
C GLU A 87 -36.34 -2.26 13.01
N THR A 88 -35.81 -2.91 14.07
CA THR A 88 -35.50 -2.23 15.33
C THR A 88 -34.20 -2.72 15.95
N ILE A 89 -33.40 -1.79 16.45
CA ILE A 89 -32.18 -2.02 17.20
C ILE A 89 -32.43 -1.67 18.66
N GLN A 90 -32.07 -2.56 19.57
CA GLN A 90 -32.15 -2.31 21.00
C GLN A 90 -30.82 -2.60 21.67
N PHE A 91 -30.43 -1.79 22.65
CA PHE A 91 -29.24 -2.03 23.49
C PHE A 91 -29.36 -1.29 24.81
N GLU A 92 -28.48 -1.69 25.76
CA GLU A 92 -28.33 -1.00 27.03
C GLU A 92 -26.91 -0.40 27.11
N TYR A 93 -26.80 0.80 27.72
CA TYR A 93 -25.53 1.45 27.94
C TYR A 93 -25.52 2.23 29.25
N LYS A 94 -24.32 2.40 29.81
CA LYS A 94 -24.04 3.13 31.06
C LYS A 94 -22.69 3.83 30.91
N ALA A 95 -22.52 5.03 31.50
CA ALA A 95 -21.25 5.75 31.44
C ALA A 95 -20.91 6.48 32.73
N VAL A 96 -19.61 6.56 33.00
CA VAL A 96 -19.00 7.32 34.09
C VAL A 96 -17.83 8.11 33.55
N GLN A 97 -17.74 9.39 33.84
CA GLN A 97 -16.56 10.20 33.56
C GLN A 97 -15.84 10.59 34.87
N ALA A 98 -14.53 10.83 34.81
CA ALA A 98 -13.68 11.04 35.98
C ALA A 98 -14.05 12.30 36.77
N ASP A 99 -14.55 13.33 36.13
CA ASP A 99 -15.03 14.56 36.75
C ASP A 99 -16.54 14.73 36.50
N GLU A 100 -17.35 14.35 37.46
CA GLU A 100 -18.81 14.48 37.39
C GLU A 100 -19.26 15.93 37.24
N LYS A 101 -18.46 16.91 37.65
CA LYS A 101 -18.74 18.36 37.55
C LYS A 101 -18.35 18.95 36.19
N ALA A 102 -17.60 18.22 35.40
CA ALA A 102 -17.05 18.72 34.11
C ALA A 102 -18.06 18.86 32.98
N GLY A 103 -19.35 18.72 33.27
CA GLY A 103 -20.42 18.89 32.31
C GLY A 103 -21.13 17.59 32.00
N TYR A 104 -21.55 17.41 30.77
CA TYR A 104 -22.34 16.24 30.36
C TYR A 104 -21.57 15.22 29.56
N VAL A 105 -22.02 13.97 29.60
CA VAL A 105 -21.64 12.91 28.67
C VAL A 105 -22.74 12.82 27.59
N CYS A 106 -22.38 12.92 26.33
CA CYS A 106 -23.33 12.78 25.23
C CYS A 106 -23.19 11.39 24.62
N ALA A 107 -24.26 10.58 24.67
CA ALA A 107 -24.28 9.27 24.04
C ALA A 107 -24.94 9.37 22.66
N LEU A 108 -24.34 8.75 21.66
CA LEU A 108 -24.70 8.90 20.27
C LEU A 108 -24.56 7.56 19.53
N ALA A 109 -25.52 7.22 18.67
CA ALA A 109 -25.36 6.15 17.68
C ALA A 109 -25.09 6.76 16.32
N THR A 110 -24.02 6.29 15.66
CA THR A 110 -23.65 6.70 14.30
C THR A 110 -23.56 5.48 13.39
N PHE A 111 -23.79 5.68 12.10
CA PHE A 111 -23.74 4.66 11.07
C PHE A 111 -22.83 5.13 9.93
N ASP A 112 -22.34 4.22 9.11
CA ASP A 112 -21.46 4.53 7.98
C ASP A 112 -22.09 5.45 6.91
N SER A 113 -23.41 5.59 6.92
CA SER A 113 -24.15 6.59 6.12
C SER A 113 -23.91 8.03 6.58
N GLY A 114 -23.16 8.25 7.68
CA GLY A 114 -22.91 9.56 8.28
C GLY A 114 -24.09 10.12 9.09
N LYS A 115 -25.17 9.38 9.25
CA LYS A 115 -26.33 9.76 10.04
C LYS A 115 -26.15 9.31 11.49
N SER A 116 -26.55 10.16 12.43
CA SER A 116 -26.45 9.88 13.86
C SER A 116 -27.74 10.29 14.60
N ILE A 117 -27.98 9.62 15.72
CA ILE A 117 -29.09 9.90 16.64
C ILE A 117 -28.49 10.23 18.00
N LEU A 118 -28.96 11.31 18.62
CA LEU A 118 -28.61 11.62 19.99
C LEU A 118 -29.38 10.71 20.95
N LEU A 119 -28.65 10.12 21.88
CA LEU A 119 -29.19 9.25 22.91
C LEU A 119 -29.28 9.98 24.25
N PRO A 120 -30.13 9.54 25.19
CA PRO A 120 -30.17 10.08 26.55
C PRO A 120 -28.81 9.98 27.25
N ASN A 121 -28.46 11.00 28.04
CA ASN A 121 -27.23 10.93 28.83
C ASN A 121 -27.41 9.90 29.98
N PRO A 122 -26.55 8.87 30.10
CA PRO A 122 -26.75 7.74 31.01
C PRO A 122 -26.47 8.05 32.49
N LYS A 123 -25.65 9.05 32.82
CA LYS A 123 -25.36 9.51 34.20
C LYS A 123 -25.17 8.38 35.20
N ASN A 124 -24.24 7.45 34.92
CA ASN A 124 -23.94 6.27 35.75
C ASN A 124 -25.15 5.34 36.02
N LYS A 125 -26.15 5.31 35.15
CA LYS A 125 -27.29 4.40 35.21
C LYS A 125 -27.46 3.69 33.87
N TRP A 126 -27.90 2.44 33.95
CA TRP A 126 -28.27 1.70 32.74
C TRP A 126 -29.43 2.36 32.04
N GLN A 127 -29.30 2.65 30.77
CA GLN A 127 -30.32 3.17 29.88
C GLN A 127 -30.62 2.16 28.79
N THR A 128 -31.88 1.80 28.59
CA THR A 128 -32.30 0.99 27.44
C THR A 128 -32.72 1.91 26.31
N VAL A 129 -32.24 1.68 25.11
CA VAL A 129 -32.60 2.43 23.91
C VAL A 129 -33.13 1.48 22.86
N THR A 130 -34.16 1.93 22.16
CA THR A 130 -34.76 1.25 21.01
C THR A 130 -34.83 2.22 19.85
N ILE A 131 -34.23 1.87 18.71
CA ILE A 131 -34.08 2.70 17.51
C ILE A 131 -34.71 1.97 16.33
N LYS A 132 -35.59 2.62 15.59
CA LYS A 132 -36.03 2.08 14.29
C LYS A 132 -34.97 2.29 13.24
N VAL A 133 -34.65 1.27 12.47
CA VAL A 133 -33.60 1.34 11.44
C VAL A 133 -33.91 2.41 10.39
N THR A 134 -35.19 2.64 10.10
CA THR A 134 -35.64 3.69 9.16
C THR A 134 -35.35 5.12 9.65
N GLU A 135 -35.10 5.31 10.95
CA GLU A 135 -34.71 6.61 11.50
C GLU A 135 -33.28 6.97 11.22
N VAL A 136 -32.42 5.98 11.02
CA VAL A 136 -30.97 6.13 10.84
C VAL A 136 -30.48 5.92 9.41
N THR A 137 -31.19 5.12 8.62
CA THR A 137 -30.76 4.87 7.21
C THR A 137 -31.96 4.61 6.31
N LYS A 138 -31.82 5.03 5.04
CA LYS A 138 -32.77 4.66 3.97
C LYS A 138 -32.30 3.41 3.22
N GLU A 139 -31.04 2.99 3.42
CA GLU A 139 -30.41 1.88 2.73
C GLU A 139 -29.80 0.89 3.73
N PRO A 140 -30.62 0.20 4.55
CA PRO A 140 -30.13 -0.63 5.64
C PRO A 140 -29.21 -1.76 5.19
N GLY A 141 -29.39 -2.29 4.00
CA GLY A 141 -28.51 -3.32 3.44
C GLY A 141 -27.09 -2.86 3.07
N LYS A 142 -26.85 -1.53 3.08
CA LYS A 142 -25.53 -0.96 2.79
C LYS A 142 -24.76 -0.53 4.03
N VAL A 143 -25.34 -0.68 5.22
CA VAL A 143 -24.68 -0.32 6.48
C VAL A 143 -23.69 -1.40 6.86
N SER A 144 -22.40 -1.05 7.00
CA SER A 144 -21.32 -1.98 7.34
C SER A 144 -20.92 -1.94 8.82
N TYR A 145 -21.24 -0.86 9.53
CA TYR A 145 -20.99 -0.73 10.97
C TYR A 145 -21.96 0.25 11.62
N MET A 146 -22.06 0.15 12.94
CA MET A 146 -22.61 1.21 13.78
C MET A 146 -21.61 1.58 14.88
N ALA A 147 -21.71 2.78 15.44
CA ALA A 147 -20.91 3.21 16.57
C ALA A 147 -21.80 3.75 17.68
N ILE A 148 -21.67 3.18 18.86
CA ILE A 148 -22.33 3.68 20.08
C ILE A 148 -21.25 4.43 20.86
N GLY A 149 -21.29 5.75 20.85
CA GLY A 149 -20.18 6.55 21.34
C GLY A 149 -20.59 7.76 22.14
N MET A 150 -19.60 8.47 22.64
CA MET A 150 -19.76 9.58 23.55
C MET A 150 -18.75 10.69 23.33
N ASN A 151 -19.18 11.93 23.65
CA ASN A 151 -18.31 13.09 23.74
C ASN A 151 -18.29 13.56 25.23
N PRO A 152 -17.33 13.09 26.02
CA PRO A 152 -17.22 13.52 27.42
C PRO A 152 -16.56 14.90 27.52
N LYS A 153 -16.68 15.51 28.68
CA LYS A 153 -15.93 16.72 29.06
C LYS A 153 -14.93 16.45 30.21
N SER A 154 -14.40 15.25 30.25
CA SER A 154 -13.48 14.78 31.27
C SER A 154 -12.32 14.05 30.63
N SER A 155 -11.13 14.12 31.21
CA SER A 155 -9.92 13.43 30.75
C SER A 155 -9.99 11.90 30.80
N ARG A 156 -11.00 11.33 31.45
CA ARG A 156 -11.27 9.90 31.48
C ARG A 156 -12.75 9.63 31.37
N LEU A 157 -13.07 8.66 30.49
CA LEU A 157 -14.43 8.14 30.30
C LEU A 157 -14.37 6.61 30.41
N THR A 158 -15.25 6.03 31.25
CA THR A 158 -15.52 4.60 31.22
C THR A 158 -16.99 4.39 30.91
N TYR A 159 -17.31 3.59 29.91
CA TYR A 159 -18.70 3.24 29.64
C TYR A 159 -18.86 1.78 29.21
N TRP A 160 -20.07 1.28 29.32
CA TRP A 160 -20.43 -0.10 29.09
C TRP A 160 -21.60 -0.18 28.11
N VAL A 161 -21.57 -1.20 27.24
CA VAL A 161 -22.66 -1.54 26.33
C VAL A 161 -22.98 -3.02 26.46
N ARG A 162 -24.27 -3.38 26.52
CA ARG A 162 -24.74 -4.76 26.59
C ARG A 162 -26.10 -4.92 25.95
N ASN A 163 -26.59 -6.17 25.89
CA ASN A 163 -27.95 -6.53 25.44
C ASN A 163 -28.29 -5.94 24.06
N ILE A 164 -27.30 -5.89 23.15
CA ILE A 164 -27.54 -5.48 21.77
C ILE A 164 -28.39 -6.54 21.09
N LYS A 165 -29.60 -6.16 20.64
CA LYS A 165 -30.56 -7.02 19.95
C LYS A 165 -31.06 -6.34 18.68
N MET A 166 -31.12 -7.08 17.59
CA MET A 166 -31.71 -6.68 16.33
C MET A 166 -33.01 -7.43 16.14
N PHE A 167 -34.10 -6.71 15.95
CA PHE A 167 -35.46 -7.29 15.77
C PHE A 167 -35.91 -7.11 14.33
N GLY A 168 -36.49 -8.16 13.72
CA GLY A 168 -36.99 -8.15 12.36
C GLY A 168 -37.89 -9.36 12.05
N ASN A 169 -38.43 -9.41 10.82
CA ASN A 169 -39.31 -10.45 10.32
C ASN A 169 -38.52 -11.69 9.89
N GLY A 170 -37.98 -12.41 10.82
CA GLY A 170 -37.24 -13.67 10.77
C GLY A 170 -37.24 -14.51 9.49
N LYS A 171 -36.71 -14.04 8.37
CA LYS A 171 -36.16 -14.94 7.35
C LYS A 171 -34.88 -15.54 7.88
N ALA A 172 -34.80 -16.89 7.86
CA ALA A 172 -33.62 -17.60 8.31
C ALA A 172 -32.39 -17.01 7.65
N SER A 173 -31.57 -16.29 8.44
CA SER A 173 -30.27 -15.79 7.98
C SER A 173 -29.38 -16.98 7.62
N ALA A 174 -28.57 -16.81 6.58
CA ALA A 174 -27.54 -17.76 6.21
C ALA A 174 -26.65 -18.11 7.44
N PRO A 175 -26.11 -19.33 7.51
CA PRO A 175 -25.31 -19.78 8.65
C PRO A 175 -24.18 -18.81 8.97
N VAL A 176 -24.07 -18.44 10.23
CA VAL A 176 -23.14 -17.43 10.71
C VAL A 176 -21.71 -17.95 10.63
N ASN A 177 -20.83 -17.22 10.00
CA ASN A 177 -19.41 -17.53 9.99
C ASN A 177 -18.82 -17.38 11.41
N THR A 178 -18.37 -18.49 12.00
CA THR A 178 -17.85 -18.59 13.37
C THR A 178 -16.32 -18.39 13.43
N ALA A 179 -15.66 -17.99 12.36
CA ALA A 179 -14.22 -17.86 12.27
C ALA A 179 -13.57 -17.01 13.39
N GLY A 180 -14.33 -16.09 13.99
CA GLY A 180 -13.88 -15.28 15.13
C GLY A 180 -14.04 -15.96 16.51
N ILE A 181 -14.63 -17.15 16.58
CA ILE A 181 -14.95 -17.82 17.84
C ILE A 181 -13.83 -18.74 18.30
N VAL A 182 -13.12 -19.39 17.39
CA VAL A 182 -11.96 -20.25 17.72
C VAL A 182 -10.74 -19.38 17.99
N LYS A 183 -10.13 -19.57 19.17
CA LYS A 183 -8.92 -18.86 19.60
C LYS A 183 -7.83 -19.83 19.99
N ALA A 184 -6.61 -19.34 19.97
CA ALA A 184 -5.43 -20.00 20.56
C ALA A 184 -4.57 -18.92 21.26
N ASP A 185 -3.84 -19.33 22.28
CA ASP A 185 -2.92 -18.46 23.04
C ASP A 185 -1.58 -18.24 22.29
N VAL A 186 -1.58 -18.35 20.96
CA VAL A 186 -0.43 -18.11 20.10
C VAL A 186 -0.72 -16.94 19.13
N PRO A 187 0.24 -16.05 18.92
CA PRO A 187 0.06 -14.92 18.02
C PRO A 187 -0.26 -15.38 16.59
N GLY A 188 -1.29 -14.79 16.00
CA GLY A 188 -1.62 -14.99 14.59
C GLY A 188 -2.16 -16.37 14.22
N MET A 189 -2.51 -17.22 15.18
CA MET A 189 -2.82 -18.62 14.91
C MET A 189 -1.65 -19.35 14.21
N VAL A 190 -0.41 -18.93 14.51
CA VAL A 190 0.82 -19.49 13.96
C VAL A 190 1.51 -20.29 15.05
N PHE A 191 1.42 -21.59 14.97
CA PHE A 191 2.10 -22.51 15.89
C PHE A 191 3.48 -22.89 15.36
N THR A 192 4.39 -23.23 16.26
CA THR A 192 5.64 -23.90 15.91
C THR A 192 5.48 -25.42 16.07
N ARG A 193 6.34 -26.22 15.43
CA ARG A 193 6.33 -27.70 15.54
C ARG A 193 6.36 -28.22 16.97
N ASN A 194 6.94 -27.42 17.90
CA ASN A 194 7.16 -27.84 19.29
C ASN A 194 6.01 -27.41 20.21
N GLU A 195 5.12 -26.55 19.75
CA GLU A 195 3.97 -26.08 20.54
C GLU A 195 2.82 -27.09 20.50
N VAL A 196 2.05 -27.11 21.57
CA VAL A 196 0.80 -27.87 21.63
C VAL A 196 -0.26 -27.15 20.82
N LEU A 197 -0.94 -27.84 19.93
CA LEU A 197 -2.03 -27.29 19.13
C LEU A 197 -3.29 -27.22 19.98
N GLU A 198 -3.39 -26.19 20.82
CA GLU A 198 -4.48 -26.01 21.76
C GLU A 198 -5.38 -24.84 21.35
N PHE A 199 -6.69 -25.08 21.33
CA PHE A 199 -7.69 -24.14 20.93
C PHE A 199 -8.79 -23.99 21.99
N SER A 200 -9.37 -22.81 22.08
CA SER A 200 -10.54 -22.49 22.90
C SER A 200 -11.67 -21.93 22.05
N LEU A 201 -12.90 -22.13 22.49
CA LEU A 201 -14.08 -21.48 21.92
C LEU A 201 -14.49 -20.27 22.76
N ASP A 202 -14.70 -19.14 22.09
CA ASP A 202 -15.21 -17.93 22.70
C ASP A 202 -16.74 -17.81 22.50
N ALA A 203 -17.45 -18.90 22.76
CA ALA A 203 -18.91 -18.96 22.72
C ALA A 203 -19.44 -20.03 23.68
N TYR A 204 -20.54 -19.74 24.34
CA TYR A 204 -21.29 -20.75 25.06
C TYR A 204 -22.23 -21.47 24.10
N ILE A 205 -22.02 -22.77 23.91
CA ILE A 205 -22.85 -23.62 23.07
C ILE A 205 -23.42 -24.74 23.96
N GLU A 206 -24.72 -24.83 24.07
CA GLU A 206 -25.36 -25.79 24.99
C GLU A 206 -25.33 -27.24 24.49
N ARG A 207 -24.82 -27.49 23.30
CA ARG A 207 -24.86 -28.79 22.62
C ARG A 207 -23.51 -29.19 22.02
N PRO A 208 -23.26 -30.47 21.72
CA PRO A 208 -22.01 -30.92 21.13
C PRO A 208 -21.63 -30.15 19.88
N VAL A 209 -20.38 -29.67 19.83
CA VAL A 209 -19.78 -29.07 18.65
C VAL A 209 -18.84 -30.11 18.04
N GLU A 210 -19.16 -30.52 16.85
CA GLU A 210 -18.26 -31.37 16.06
C GLU A 210 -17.20 -30.53 15.39
N TRP A 211 -15.98 -31.04 15.31
CA TRP A 211 -14.90 -30.43 14.56
C TRP A 211 -14.33 -31.36 13.53
N ILE A 212 -13.89 -30.80 12.40
CA ILE A 212 -13.21 -31.47 11.32
C ILE A 212 -11.94 -30.73 11.02
N LEU A 213 -10.80 -31.39 11.13
CA LEU A 213 -9.50 -30.88 10.73
C LEU A 213 -9.22 -31.27 9.29
N THR A 214 -8.91 -30.30 8.44
CA THR A 214 -8.49 -30.58 7.05
C THR A 214 -7.15 -29.90 6.76
N ASP A 215 -6.43 -30.45 5.78
CA ASP A 215 -5.32 -29.75 5.16
C ASP A 215 -5.81 -28.62 4.22
N TRP A 216 -4.86 -27.97 3.56
CA TRP A 216 -5.14 -26.87 2.62
C TRP A 216 -5.90 -27.31 1.35
N GLN A 217 -5.85 -28.59 0.99
CA GLN A 217 -6.58 -29.18 -0.14
C GLN A 217 -8.01 -29.60 0.25
N GLY A 218 -8.33 -29.56 1.53
CA GLY A 218 -9.62 -29.96 2.07
C GLY A 218 -9.68 -31.45 2.45
N GLU A 219 -8.55 -32.18 2.37
CA GLU A 219 -8.47 -33.57 2.80
C GLU A 219 -8.62 -33.65 4.31
N GLN A 220 -9.53 -34.51 4.77
CA GLN A 220 -9.80 -34.71 6.19
C GLN A 220 -8.67 -35.45 6.87
N LEU A 221 -8.06 -34.83 7.88
CA LEU A 221 -6.99 -35.39 8.67
C LEU A 221 -7.49 -36.01 9.98
N ALA A 222 -8.48 -35.37 10.61
CA ALA A 222 -9.08 -35.84 11.86
C ALA A 222 -10.48 -35.20 12.05
N THR A 223 -11.26 -35.79 12.95
CA THR A 223 -12.56 -35.31 13.39
C THR A 223 -12.82 -35.69 14.83
N GLY A 224 -13.74 -35.02 15.50
CA GLY A 224 -14.16 -35.34 16.84
C GLY A 224 -15.18 -34.37 17.39
N GLU A 225 -15.48 -34.49 18.67
CA GLU A 225 -16.33 -33.55 19.40
C GLU A 225 -15.45 -32.60 20.23
N TRP A 226 -15.89 -31.34 20.36
CA TRP A 226 -15.22 -30.35 21.20
C TRP A 226 -15.42 -30.69 22.68
N PRO A 227 -14.35 -30.71 23.51
CA PRO A 227 -14.47 -31.06 24.92
C PRO A 227 -15.50 -30.18 25.67
N GLU A 228 -16.21 -30.82 26.63
CA GLU A 228 -17.16 -30.20 27.53
C GLU A 228 -18.22 -29.30 26.81
N ASN A 229 -18.73 -29.77 25.66
CA ASN A 229 -19.69 -29.02 24.85
C ASN A 229 -19.21 -27.58 24.51
N GLY A 230 -17.93 -27.44 24.19
CA GLY A 230 -17.33 -26.15 23.81
C GLY A 230 -16.70 -25.36 24.97
N LYS A 231 -16.80 -25.82 26.22
CA LYS A 231 -16.20 -25.14 27.39
C LYS A 231 -14.74 -25.52 27.61
N GLY A 232 -14.38 -26.76 27.26
CA GLY A 232 -13.01 -27.24 27.39
C GLY A 232 -12.10 -26.79 26.26
N LYS A 233 -10.80 -26.97 26.44
CA LYS A 233 -9.81 -26.74 25.40
C LYS A 233 -9.70 -27.97 24.49
N LEU A 234 -9.67 -27.71 23.18
CA LEU A 234 -9.39 -28.74 22.18
C LEU A 234 -7.89 -28.84 21.96
N SER A 235 -7.30 -30.00 22.20
CA SER A 235 -5.91 -30.29 21.86
C SER A 235 -5.88 -31.22 20.64
N LEU A 236 -5.23 -30.76 19.57
CA LEU A 236 -5.01 -31.57 18.37
C LEU A 236 -3.67 -32.31 18.44
N PRO A 237 -3.53 -33.44 17.72
CA PRO A 237 -2.26 -34.12 17.59
C PRO A 237 -1.22 -33.21 16.91
N ARG A 238 0.08 -33.52 17.09
CA ARG A 238 1.15 -32.84 16.36
C ARG A 238 0.96 -32.99 14.86
N LEU A 239 1.08 -31.86 14.15
CA LEU A 239 0.99 -31.82 12.70
C LEU A 239 2.34 -31.41 12.09
N PRO A 240 2.65 -31.83 10.85
CA PRO A 240 3.75 -31.29 10.08
C PRO A 240 3.57 -29.79 9.85
N ASP A 241 4.62 -29.12 9.35
CA ASP A 241 4.47 -27.76 8.84
C ASP A 241 3.40 -27.74 7.74
N GLY A 242 2.61 -26.68 7.73
CA GLY A 242 1.50 -26.59 6.79
C GLY A 242 0.49 -25.52 7.12
N TYR A 243 -0.49 -25.40 6.23
CA TYR A 243 -1.67 -24.58 6.39
C TYR A 243 -2.90 -25.47 6.57
N TYR A 244 -3.64 -25.28 7.65
CA TYR A 244 -4.71 -26.15 8.10
C TYR A 244 -6.01 -25.40 8.34
N MET A 245 -7.13 -26.13 8.23
CA MET A 245 -8.46 -25.60 8.51
C MET A 245 -9.15 -26.45 9.59
N LEU A 246 -9.58 -25.81 10.67
CA LEU A 246 -10.46 -26.38 11.66
C LEU A 246 -11.89 -25.93 11.37
N LYS A 247 -12.73 -26.84 10.88
CA LYS A 247 -14.15 -26.61 10.59
C LYS A 247 -14.97 -27.05 11.78
N LEU A 248 -15.98 -26.26 12.13
CA LEU A 248 -16.89 -26.53 13.22
C LEU A 248 -18.33 -26.68 12.69
N GLN A 249 -19.07 -27.60 13.24
CA GLN A 249 -20.49 -27.76 12.96
C GLN A 249 -21.24 -28.17 14.23
N SER A 250 -22.52 -27.82 14.32
CA SER A 250 -23.42 -28.28 15.37
C SER A 250 -24.77 -28.63 14.75
N SER A 251 -25.35 -29.72 15.20
CA SER A 251 -26.60 -30.28 14.67
C SER A 251 -27.85 -29.48 15.00
N GLN A 252 -27.75 -28.45 15.83
CA GLN A 252 -28.93 -27.79 16.40
C GLN A 252 -29.10 -26.30 16.11
N VAL A 253 -28.05 -25.67 15.62
CA VAL A 253 -28.07 -24.34 15.06
C VAL A 253 -27.40 -24.47 13.71
N ALA A 254 -27.81 -23.70 12.71
CA ALA A 254 -27.05 -23.61 11.45
C ALA A 254 -25.67 -22.95 11.74
N PHE A 255 -24.87 -23.61 12.59
CA PHE A 255 -23.57 -23.20 13.07
C PHE A 255 -22.55 -23.94 12.22
N THR A 256 -22.04 -23.25 11.23
CA THR A 256 -20.86 -23.68 10.48
C THR A 256 -19.80 -22.64 10.61
N GLY A 257 -18.61 -23.00 11.02
CA GLY A 257 -17.48 -22.11 11.11
C GLY A 257 -16.22 -22.78 10.66
N SER A 258 -15.26 -21.99 10.24
CA SER A 258 -13.94 -22.47 9.94
C SER A 258 -12.89 -21.51 10.47
N ARG A 259 -11.81 -22.06 10.99
CA ARG A 259 -10.64 -21.30 11.42
C ARG A 259 -9.39 -21.91 10.84
N SER A 260 -8.63 -21.12 10.10
CA SER A 260 -7.32 -21.55 9.64
C SER A 260 -6.26 -21.29 10.69
N PHE A 261 -5.24 -22.13 10.69
CA PHE A 261 -4.01 -21.95 11.45
C PHE A 261 -2.82 -22.49 10.66
N VAL A 262 -1.63 -22.12 11.09
CA VAL A 262 -0.37 -22.47 10.42
C VAL A 262 0.53 -23.17 11.43
N VAL A 263 1.22 -24.21 10.99
CA VAL A 263 2.34 -24.82 11.71
C VAL A 263 3.62 -24.51 10.93
N VAL A 264 4.63 -23.95 11.62
CA VAL A 264 5.91 -23.55 11.02
C VAL A 264 7.08 -24.19 11.75
N PRO A 265 8.28 -24.26 11.14
CA PRO A 265 9.49 -24.67 11.84
C PRO A 265 9.74 -23.76 13.06
N ASP A 266 10.33 -24.33 14.11
CA ASP A 266 10.74 -23.55 15.28
C ASP A 266 11.75 -22.48 14.85
N PRO A 267 11.45 -21.18 15.09
CA PRO A 267 12.32 -20.10 14.67
C PRO A 267 13.71 -20.12 15.32
N ASP A 268 13.85 -20.72 16.52
CA ASP A 268 15.15 -20.86 17.16
C ASP A 268 16.02 -21.96 16.55
N CYS A 269 15.41 -22.90 15.83
CA CYS A 269 16.11 -23.94 15.05
C CYS A 269 16.43 -23.51 13.61
N ARG A 270 15.93 -22.35 13.14
CA ARG A 270 16.19 -21.86 11.78
C ARG A 270 17.56 -21.20 11.68
N ARG A 271 18.30 -21.53 10.63
CA ARG A 271 19.47 -20.73 10.25
C ARG A 271 19.01 -19.32 9.87
N ARG A 272 19.82 -18.32 10.18
CA ARG A 272 19.51 -16.91 9.93
C ARG A 272 20.62 -16.27 9.08
N ASN A 273 20.23 -15.65 8.00
CA ASN A 273 21.11 -14.83 7.17
C ASN A 273 20.67 -13.36 7.26
N PRO A 274 21.43 -12.47 7.94
CA PRO A 274 21.08 -11.06 8.04
C PRO A 274 20.93 -10.35 6.69
N ASP A 275 21.56 -10.90 5.64
CA ASP A 275 21.50 -10.40 4.27
C ASP A 275 20.49 -11.14 3.38
N ALA A 276 19.58 -11.91 3.97
CA ALA A 276 18.52 -12.59 3.23
C ALA A 276 17.82 -11.66 2.24
N PHE A 277 17.58 -12.21 1.04
CA PHE A 277 16.91 -11.48 -0.03
C PHE A 277 15.43 -11.18 0.29
N PHE A 278 14.76 -12.16 0.92
CA PHE A 278 13.33 -12.12 1.17
C PHE A 278 13.01 -11.32 2.43
N ALA A 279 12.21 -10.28 2.27
CA ALA A 279 11.77 -9.41 3.36
C ALA A 279 10.29 -9.06 3.20
N VAL A 280 9.73 -8.40 4.22
CA VAL A 280 8.32 -7.98 4.21
C VAL A 280 8.22 -6.56 4.79
N ASP A 281 7.37 -5.74 4.19
CA ASP A 281 6.93 -4.48 4.81
C ASP A 281 5.97 -4.83 5.96
N SER A 282 6.26 -4.40 7.17
CA SER A 282 5.39 -4.66 8.32
C SER A 282 4.43 -3.52 8.60
N ALA A 283 4.85 -2.29 8.35
CA ALA A 283 4.14 -1.08 8.74
C ALA A 283 3.60 -1.12 10.19
N GLN A 284 4.36 -1.76 11.09
CA GLN A 284 3.90 -2.15 12.42
C GLN A 284 3.46 -0.94 13.25
N VAL A 285 4.20 0.16 13.17
CA VAL A 285 3.91 1.36 13.96
C VAL A 285 2.54 1.94 13.65
N TRP A 286 2.04 1.75 12.44
CA TRP A 286 0.73 2.24 12.01
C TRP A 286 -0.39 1.20 12.17
N LEU A 287 -0.09 -0.08 11.92
CA LEU A 287 -1.11 -1.10 11.70
C LEU A 287 -1.38 -1.98 12.92
N ALA A 288 -0.40 -2.14 13.83
CA ALA A 288 -0.56 -3.02 14.99
C ALA A 288 -1.11 -2.32 16.24
N GLY A 289 -0.98 -1.00 16.32
CA GLY A 289 -1.14 -0.28 17.58
C GLY A 289 -0.10 -0.70 18.63
N SER A 290 0.15 0.12 19.63
CA SER A 290 1.27 -0.11 20.56
C SER A 290 1.14 -1.38 21.40
N ALA A 291 -0.07 -1.83 21.69
CA ALA A 291 -0.32 -3.10 22.39
C ALA A 291 -0.04 -4.34 21.53
N GLY A 292 -0.07 -4.21 20.20
CA GLY A 292 0.13 -5.30 19.24
C GLY A 292 1.58 -5.51 18.79
N TYR A 293 2.53 -4.61 19.13
CA TYR A 293 3.90 -4.67 18.61
C TYR A 293 4.63 -5.98 18.91
N ASP A 294 4.54 -6.47 20.14
CA ASP A 294 5.20 -7.73 20.51
C ASP A 294 4.60 -8.93 19.80
N ALA A 295 3.27 -8.98 19.62
CA ALA A 295 2.60 -10.05 18.89
C ALA A 295 2.97 -10.01 17.39
N ALA A 296 2.95 -8.84 16.77
CA ALA A 296 3.33 -8.67 15.37
C ALA A 296 4.80 -9.03 15.10
N ALA A 297 5.71 -8.59 15.98
CA ALA A 297 7.12 -8.94 15.88
C ALA A 297 7.37 -10.45 16.12
N GLU A 298 6.58 -11.10 16.98
CA GLU A 298 6.65 -12.56 17.15
C GLU A 298 6.15 -13.30 15.92
N ILE A 299 5.07 -12.84 15.30
CA ILE A 299 4.58 -13.40 14.03
C ILE A 299 5.67 -13.24 12.94
N ALA A 300 6.34 -12.08 12.87
CA ALA A 300 7.46 -11.86 11.95
C ALA A 300 8.63 -12.83 12.21
N ARG A 301 8.98 -13.09 13.49
CA ARG A 301 10.01 -14.05 13.87
C ARG A 301 9.64 -15.48 13.43
N ARG A 302 8.39 -15.89 13.65
CA ARG A 302 7.87 -17.20 13.25
C ARG A 302 7.85 -17.40 11.73
N ALA A 303 7.72 -16.31 10.96
CA ALA A 303 7.89 -16.34 9.51
C ALA A 303 9.36 -16.54 9.06
N GLY A 304 10.33 -16.42 9.98
CA GLY A 304 11.75 -16.48 9.68
C GLY A 304 12.36 -15.16 9.20
N LEU A 305 11.65 -14.04 9.36
CA LEU A 305 12.13 -12.72 8.95
C LEU A 305 13.35 -12.29 9.75
N VAL A 306 14.30 -11.67 9.07
CA VAL A 306 15.54 -11.10 9.65
C VAL A 306 15.61 -9.58 9.47
N ILE A 307 14.81 -9.06 8.56
CA ILE A 307 14.63 -7.63 8.33
C ILE A 307 13.18 -7.36 7.90
N VAL A 308 12.60 -6.28 8.39
CA VAL A 308 11.29 -5.76 8.00
C VAL A 308 11.40 -4.29 7.62
N ARG A 309 10.43 -3.79 6.84
CA ARG A 309 10.28 -2.34 6.65
C ARG A 309 9.23 -1.80 7.62
N ASP A 310 9.50 -0.64 8.21
CA ASP A 310 8.56 0.12 9.04
C ASP A 310 8.66 1.62 8.71
N ARG A 311 7.87 2.45 9.34
CA ARG A 311 7.73 3.88 9.02
C ARG A 311 7.90 4.76 10.25
N MET A 312 8.29 6.01 10.00
CA MET A 312 8.46 7.03 11.03
C MET A 312 7.99 8.40 10.52
N SER A 313 7.21 9.10 11.32
CA SER A 313 6.81 10.48 11.04
C SER A 313 7.71 11.45 11.81
N TRP A 314 8.40 12.35 11.09
CA TRP A 314 9.24 13.37 11.71
C TRP A 314 8.44 14.33 12.57
N SER A 315 7.28 14.79 12.10
CA SER A 315 6.44 15.71 12.87
C SER A 315 5.98 15.13 14.22
N SER A 316 5.83 13.80 14.29
CA SER A 316 5.51 13.12 15.56
C SER A 316 6.72 12.94 16.46
N CYS A 317 7.92 12.78 15.88
CA CYS A 317 9.15 12.57 16.66
C CYS A 317 9.79 13.88 17.13
N GLU A 318 9.62 14.98 16.41
CA GLU A 318 10.16 16.30 16.72
C GLU A 318 9.11 17.39 16.42
N PRO A 319 8.01 17.44 17.20
CA PRO A 319 6.97 18.45 17.01
C PRO A 319 7.47 19.89 17.20
N GLU A 320 8.45 20.07 18.09
CA GLU A 320 9.17 21.31 18.31
C GLU A 320 10.67 21.08 18.06
N ARG A 321 11.32 22.06 17.43
CA ARG A 321 12.74 21.98 17.07
C ARG A 321 13.63 21.59 18.26
N GLY A 322 14.40 20.52 18.12
CA GLY A 322 15.32 19.99 19.12
C GLY A 322 14.66 19.23 20.28
N LYS A 323 13.34 19.06 20.28
CA LYS A 323 12.63 18.27 21.28
C LYS A 323 12.19 16.93 20.71
N TYR A 324 13.01 15.91 20.93
CA TYR A 324 12.76 14.58 20.39
C TYR A 324 11.91 13.71 21.32
N SER A 325 10.95 12.97 20.73
CA SER A 325 10.12 11.98 21.39
C SER A 325 10.00 10.74 20.52
N TRP A 326 10.67 9.68 20.92
CA TRP A 326 10.72 8.45 20.12
C TRP A 326 9.55 7.49 20.39
N GLY A 327 8.94 7.58 21.55
CA GLY A 327 7.67 6.94 21.95
C GLY A 327 7.39 5.58 21.31
N ASN A 328 6.35 5.51 20.50
CA ASN A 328 5.90 4.31 19.82
C ASN A 328 6.91 3.78 18.78
N TYR A 329 7.68 4.67 18.15
CA TYR A 329 8.66 4.27 17.13
C TYR A 329 9.80 3.46 17.75
N LEU A 330 10.32 3.87 18.91
CA LEU A 330 11.34 3.12 19.64
C LEU A 330 10.77 1.77 20.11
N ARG A 331 9.56 1.76 20.66
CA ARG A 331 8.91 0.51 21.10
C ARG A 331 8.68 -0.47 19.94
N SER A 332 8.26 0.03 18.76
CA SER A 332 8.11 -0.80 17.56
C SER A 332 9.43 -1.43 17.14
N VAL A 333 10.47 -0.61 17.02
CA VAL A 333 11.80 -1.09 16.62
C VAL A 333 12.39 -2.05 17.67
N ASP A 334 12.19 -1.77 18.98
CA ASP A 334 12.66 -2.64 20.06
C ASP A 334 11.96 -4.01 20.06
N ALA A 335 10.68 -4.08 19.70
CA ALA A 335 9.95 -5.33 19.61
C ALA A 335 10.57 -6.26 18.54
N PHE A 336 11.02 -5.71 17.41
CA PHE A 336 11.77 -6.44 16.39
C PHE A 336 13.18 -6.78 16.84
N ALA A 337 13.92 -5.81 17.38
CA ALA A 337 15.32 -5.98 17.80
C ALA A 337 15.48 -7.08 18.86
N LYS A 338 14.57 -7.16 19.84
CA LYS A 338 14.52 -8.25 20.85
C LYS A 338 14.42 -9.64 20.25
N ARG A 339 13.91 -9.74 19.01
CA ARG A 339 13.75 -10.99 18.25
C ARG A 339 14.83 -11.18 17.17
N GLY A 340 15.85 -10.31 17.19
CA GLY A 340 16.94 -10.33 16.22
C GLY A 340 16.50 -9.97 14.82
N ILE A 341 15.47 -9.17 14.65
CA ILE A 341 14.99 -8.65 13.39
C ILE A 341 15.43 -7.19 13.28
N SER A 342 16.16 -6.86 12.22
CA SER A 342 16.55 -5.47 11.93
C SER A 342 15.43 -4.75 11.16
N VAL A 343 15.52 -3.43 11.10
CA VAL A 343 14.51 -2.61 10.43
C VAL A 343 15.13 -1.82 9.27
N CYS A 344 14.40 -1.77 8.14
CA CYS A 344 14.50 -0.74 7.12
C CYS A 344 13.42 0.30 7.46
N ASN A 345 13.81 1.50 7.89
CA ASN A 345 12.85 2.48 8.35
C ASN A 345 12.71 3.64 7.37
N THR A 346 11.48 3.87 6.90
CA THR A 346 11.13 5.00 6.04
C THR A 346 10.80 6.21 6.90
N TRP A 347 11.44 7.33 6.62
CA TRP A 347 11.20 8.59 7.29
C TRP A 347 10.54 9.61 6.35
N HIS A 348 9.42 10.20 6.78
CA HIS A 348 8.68 11.25 6.07
C HIS A 348 7.90 12.16 7.04
N ASP A 349 6.95 12.97 6.55
CA ASP A 349 6.08 13.87 7.32
C ASP A 349 6.85 14.93 8.11
N ALA A 350 7.51 15.84 7.41
CA ALA A 350 8.22 16.94 8.05
C ALA A 350 7.27 17.80 8.91
N PRO A 351 7.72 18.28 10.09
CA PRO A 351 6.95 19.22 10.89
C PRO A 351 6.84 20.59 10.19
N ASP A 352 5.79 21.34 10.48
CA ASP A 352 5.50 22.60 9.78
C ASP A 352 6.63 23.63 9.92
N TRP A 353 7.32 23.65 11.05
CA TRP A 353 8.47 24.53 11.28
C TRP A 353 9.69 24.22 10.39
N ALA A 354 9.77 23.01 9.82
CA ALA A 354 10.86 22.59 8.91
C ALA A 354 10.46 22.71 7.43
N LYS A 355 9.16 22.83 7.12
CA LYS A 355 8.65 22.95 5.76
C LYS A 355 8.90 24.35 5.18
N ASN A 356 8.83 24.45 3.86
CA ASN A 356 8.84 25.71 3.12
C ASN A 356 7.40 26.08 2.69
N GLY A 357 6.63 26.67 3.62
CA GLY A 357 5.22 26.96 3.40
C GLY A 357 4.36 25.68 3.37
N ASN A 358 3.40 25.62 2.45
CA ASN A 358 2.46 24.49 2.31
C ASN A 358 3.05 23.27 1.57
N LYS A 359 4.36 23.21 1.38
CA LYS A 359 5.05 22.13 0.72
C LYS A 359 5.24 20.91 1.64
N SER A 360 5.53 19.76 1.05
CA SER A 360 5.71 18.48 1.78
C SER A 360 7.16 18.29 2.23
N ILE A 361 8.11 18.51 1.31
CA ILE A 361 9.55 18.31 1.55
C ILE A 361 10.07 19.45 2.45
N PRO A 362 10.92 19.12 3.45
CA PRO A 362 11.47 20.15 4.32
C PRO A 362 12.43 21.10 3.58
N GLY A 363 12.40 22.39 3.92
CA GLY A 363 13.25 23.42 3.34
C GLY A 363 14.43 23.83 4.23
N ASP A 364 14.51 23.35 5.47
CA ASP A 364 15.63 23.58 6.39
C ASP A 364 16.62 22.41 6.33
N MET A 365 17.67 22.54 5.53
CA MET A 365 18.64 21.47 5.30
C MET A 365 19.46 21.13 6.53
N VAL A 366 19.71 22.06 7.44
CA VAL A 366 20.41 21.79 8.72
C VAL A 366 19.50 21.00 9.65
N ALA A 367 18.22 21.31 9.69
CA ALA A 367 17.25 20.54 10.46
C ALA A 367 17.14 19.08 9.94
N VAL A 368 17.06 18.91 8.61
CA VAL A 368 17.08 17.57 7.97
C VAL A 368 18.33 16.79 8.36
N PHE A 369 19.50 17.42 8.24
CA PHE A 369 20.78 16.81 8.63
C PHE A 369 20.78 16.38 10.10
N ARG A 370 20.39 17.26 11.01
CA ARG A 370 20.40 16.99 12.46
C ARG A 370 19.42 15.89 12.84
N PHE A 371 18.22 15.91 12.28
CA PHE A 371 17.24 14.87 12.55
C PHE A 371 17.72 13.51 12.03
N ALA A 372 18.25 13.45 10.81
CA ALA A 372 18.82 12.23 10.26
C ALA A 372 20.01 11.70 11.09
N GLN A 373 20.88 12.61 11.57
CA GLN A 373 22.00 12.27 12.48
C GLN A 373 21.49 11.67 13.79
N GLU A 374 20.49 12.30 14.40
CA GLU A 374 19.90 11.84 15.65
C GLU A 374 19.20 10.49 15.49
N LEU A 375 18.45 10.29 14.40
CA LEU A 375 17.83 8.99 14.04
C LEU A 375 18.88 7.89 13.95
N SER A 376 19.92 8.12 13.16
CA SER A 376 20.95 7.11 12.88
C SER A 376 21.76 6.77 14.15
N ARG A 377 21.94 7.74 15.05
CA ARG A 377 22.59 7.56 16.34
C ARG A 377 21.69 6.80 17.32
N THR A 378 20.44 7.23 17.49
CA THR A 378 19.49 6.68 18.47
C THR A 378 19.11 5.23 18.18
N PHE A 379 18.91 4.91 16.89
CA PHE A 379 18.48 3.59 16.44
C PHE A 379 19.64 2.72 15.91
N LYS A 380 20.89 3.10 16.20
CA LYS A 380 22.05 2.29 15.88
C LYS A 380 21.86 0.85 16.36
N ASP A 381 22.34 -0.11 15.57
CA ASP A 381 22.24 -1.56 15.82
C ASP A 381 20.81 -2.16 15.70
N LYS A 382 19.78 -1.34 15.51
CA LYS A 382 18.38 -1.76 15.36
C LYS A 382 17.84 -1.48 13.96
N VAL A 383 18.10 -0.27 13.46
CA VAL A 383 17.75 0.14 12.09
C VAL A 383 18.99 0.02 11.19
N ARG A 384 18.91 -0.89 10.23
CA ARG A 384 20.02 -1.18 9.31
C ARG A 384 20.00 -0.29 8.07
N ILE A 385 18.78 0.07 7.60
CA ILE A 385 18.56 0.86 6.40
C ILE A 385 17.66 2.03 6.75
N TRP A 386 18.07 3.24 6.39
CA TRP A 386 17.22 4.42 6.43
C TRP A 386 16.78 4.77 5.01
N GLU A 387 15.48 4.87 4.79
CA GLU A 387 14.85 5.30 3.55
C GLU A 387 14.31 6.72 3.73
N PHE A 388 14.79 7.65 2.91
CA PHE A 388 14.34 9.04 2.97
C PHE A 388 13.17 9.27 2.04
N TRP A 389 11.99 9.50 2.62
CA TRP A 389 10.71 9.71 1.99
C TRP A 389 10.08 8.46 1.38
N ASN A 390 8.75 8.55 1.08
CA ASN A 390 7.96 7.51 0.44
C ASN A 390 7.34 8.07 -0.83
N GLU A 391 7.56 7.44 -1.97
CA GLU A 391 6.90 7.74 -3.26
C GLU A 391 6.81 9.24 -3.59
N GLN A 392 7.94 9.94 -3.46
CA GLN A 392 8.06 11.38 -3.69
C GLN A 392 7.72 11.81 -5.12
N ASP A 393 7.75 10.87 -6.07
CA ASP A 393 7.39 11.09 -7.47
C ASP A 393 5.88 11.15 -7.70
N ILE A 394 5.05 10.80 -6.69
CA ILE A 394 3.59 10.90 -6.74
C ILE A 394 3.02 11.82 -5.64
N GLY A 395 1.84 11.53 -5.12
CA GLY A 395 1.08 12.42 -4.21
C GLY A 395 1.68 12.62 -2.82
N PHE A 396 2.69 11.84 -2.43
CA PHE A 396 3.34 11.98 -1.11
C PHE A 396 4.30 13.17 -1.01
N ALA A 397 4.63 13.82 -2.12
CA ALA A 397 5.31 15.11 -2.14
C ALA A 397 4.70 16.03 -3.21
N LEU A 398 4.63 17.34 -2.90
CA LEU A 398 4.11 18.37 -3.80
C LEU A 398 5.21 19.24 -4.42
N ASP A 399 6.45 18.97 -4.04
CA ASP A 399 7.65 19.77 -4.33
C ASP A 399 8.34 19.28 -5.61
N GLY A 400 9.18 20.14 -6.20
CA GLY A 400 9.99 19.77 -7.34
C GLY A 400 11.05 18.71 -7.01
N ALA A 401 11.49 17.96 -8.03
CA ALA A 401 12.52 16.94 -7.85
C ALA A 401 13.85 17.52 -7.34
N TRP A 402 14.13 18.80 -7.57
CA TRP A 402 15.28 19.53 -7.02
C TRP A 402 15.17 19.77 -5.51
N ASP A 403 13.97 20.04 -4.99
CA ASP A 403 13.74 20.21 -3.54
C ASP A 403 13.98 18.87 -2.82
N TYR A 404 13.43 17.77 -3.37
CA TYR A 404 13.72 16.42 -2.85
C TYR A 404 15.22 16.11 -2.88
N ALA A 405 15.91 16.42 -3.98
CA ALA A 405 17.34 16.15 -4.10
C ALA A 405 18.16 16.93 -3.05
N ALA A 406 17.81 18.19 -2.77
CA ALA A 406 18.45 18.98 -1.72
C ALA A 406 18.26 18.35 -0.33
N ALA A 407 17.01 18.01 0.02
CA ALA A 407 16.70 17.40 1.31
C ALA A 407 17.33 16.00 1.48
N MET A 408 17.32 15.16 0.43
CA MET A 408 17.96 13.85 0.45
C MET A 408 19.49 13.93 0.63
N LYS A 409 20.15 14.94 0.03
CA LYS A 409 21.58 15.19 0.27
C LYS A 409 21.84 15.46 1.75
N ALA A 410 21.05 16.33 2.36
CA ALA A 410 21.16 16.66 3.78
C ALA A 410 20.88 15.44 4.67
N ALA A 411 19.84 14.66 4.36
CA ALA A 411 19.50 13.43 5.08
C ALA A 411 20.64 12.40 5.01
N TYR A 412 21.19 12.15 3.83
CA TYR A 412 22.30 11.21 3.65
C TYR A 412 23.51 11.59 4.52
N LEU A 413 23.92 12.86 4.47
CA LEU A 413 25.05 13.35 5.26
C LEU A 413 24.78 13.21 6.77
N GLY A 414 23.58 13.53 7.21
CA GLY A 414 23.16 13.37 8.59
C GLY A 414 23.17 11.91 9.03
N PHE A 415 22.60 11.00 8.26
CA PHE A 415 22.63 9.56 8.57
C PHE A 415 24.07 9.03 8.71
N LYS A 416 24.95 9.39 7.77
CA LYS A 416 26.36 8.97 7.80
C LYS A 416 27.13 9.61 8.96
N ALA A 417 26.79 10.82 9.35
CA ALA A 417 27.37 11.49 10.53
C ALA A 417 26.91 10.84 11.85
N GLY A 418 25.69 10.30 11.91
CA GLY A 418 25.18 9.59 13.08
C GLY A 418 25.68 8.16 13.21
N ASN A 419 25.76 7.45 12.09
CA ASN A 419 26.28 6.08 11.99
C ASN A 419 26.86 5.84 10.57
N PRO A 420 28.20 5.83 10.41
CA PRO A 420 28.82 5.63 9.08
C PRO A 420 28.46 4.31 8.39
N ASP A 421 28.15 3.27 9.17
CA ASP A 421 27.88 1.92 8.67
C ASP A 421 26.44 1.74 8.20
N THR A 422 25.54 2.66 8.55
CA THR A 422 24.14 2.56 8.13
C THR A 422 24.00 2.65 6.61
N LEU A 423 23.10 1.87 6.03
CA LEU A 423 22.76 1.98 4.61
C LEU A 423 21.67 3.04 4.43
N VAL A 424 21.78 3.82 3.38
CA VAL A 424 20.82 4.87 3.06
C VAL A 424 20.19 4.58 1.70
N ALA A 425 18.89 4.42 1.69
CA ALA A 425 18.09 4.24 0.49
C ALA A 425 17.48 5.58 0.03
N SER A 426 17.45 5.81 -1.28
CA SER A 426 16.55 6.83 -1.82
C SER A 426 15.10 6.47 -1.48
N GLY A 427 14.18 7.43 -1.42
CA GLY A 427 12.75 7.14 -1.28
C GLY A 427 12.28 6.25 -2.43
N GLY A 428 11.43 5.28 -2.12
CA GLY A 428 10.94 4.33 -3.10
C GLY A 428 10.16 5.03 -4.20
N LEU A 429 10.68 5.02 -5.42
CA LEU A 429 9.99 5.58 -6.59
C LEU A 429 8.83 4.67 -6.98
N SER A 430 7.62 5.23 -7.12
CA SER A 430 6.43 4.46 -7.53
C SER A 430 6.37 4.20 -9.04
N LYS A 431 7.07 5.04 -9.84
CA LYS A 431 7.11 4.94 -11.29
C LYS A 431 8.35 4.18 -11.76
N THR A 432 8.16 2.94 -12.16
CA THR A 432 9.25 2.07 -12.68
C THR A 432 9.73 2.43 -14.08
N ASP A 433 9.04 3.30 -14.78
CA ASP A 433 9.44 3.85 -16.09
C ASP A 433 10.59 4.87 -15.97
N LEU A 434 10.85 5.38 -14.79
CA LEU A 434 11.96 6.29 -14.45
C LEU A 434 12.07 7.49 -15.39
N ILE A 435 10.95 8.14 -15.67
CA ILE A 435 10.88 9.35 -16.52
C ILE A 435 10.79 10.62 -15.68
N ASN A 436 11.00 11.77 -16.31
CA ASN A 436 10.76 13.10 -15.76
C ASN A 436 11.39 13.31 -14.37
N TYR A 437 10.62 13.19 -13.31
CA TYR A 437 11.03 13.42 -11.93
C TYR A 437 12.37 12.76 -11.57
N SER A 438 12.51 11.47 -11.88
CA SER A 438 13.71 10.71 -11.56
C SER A 438 14.96 11.23 -12.30
N HIS A 439 14.81 11.70 -13.52
CA HIS A 439 15.93 12.30 -14.28
C HIS A 439 16.39 13.62 -13.63
N VAL A 440 15.47 14.50 -13.26
CA VAL A 440 15.79 15.77 -12.60
C VAL A 440 16.46 15.53 -11.25
N MET A 441 15.97 14.56 -10.49
CA MET A 441 16.57 14.13 -9.23
C MET A 441 18.06 13.77 -9.41
N MET A 442 18.41 12.96 -10.43
CA MET A 442 19.80 12.59 -10.70
C MET A 442 20.64 13.73 -11.26
N GLN A 443 20.06 14.59 -12.11
CA GLN A 443 20.74 15.78 -12.64
C GLN A 443 21.11 16.79 -11.55
N ASN A 444 20.43 16.72 -10.41
CA ASN A 444 20.78 17.48 -9.21
C ASN A 444 21.91 16.83 -8.37
N GLY A 445 22.66 15.88 -8.93
CA GLY A 445 23.80 15.24 -8.27
C GLY A 445 23.44 14.23 -7.18
N LEU A 446 22.19 13.78 -7.14
CA LEU A 446 21.74 12.85 -6.09
C LEU A 446 22.42 11.49 -6.16
N LYS A 447 22.97 11.11 -7.31
CA LYS A 447 23.70 9.84 -7.55
C LYS A 447 24.76 9.50 -6.47
N ASP A 448 25.29 10.49 -5.79
CA ASP A 448 26.35 10.34 -4.79
C ASP A 448 25.85 10.39 -3.33
N TYR A 449 24.52 10.40 -3.11
CA TYR A 449 23.90 10.56 -1.80
C TYR A 449 22.90 9.46 -1.44
N PHE A 450 23.12 8.24 -1.93
CA PHE A 450 22.42 7.03 -1.47
C PHE A 450 23.28 5.79 -1.75
N ASP A 451 23.12 4.75 -0.94
CA ASP A 451 23.75 3.43 -1.12
C ASP A 451 22.84 2.48 -1.91
N ILE A 452 21.52 2.64 -1.78
CA ILE A 452 20.48 1.80 -2.32
C ILE A 452 19.58 2.62 -3.26
N PHE A 453 19.47 2.20 -4.51
CA PHE A 453 18.46 2.71 -5.44
C PHE A 453 17.15 1.95 -5.24
N ASN A 454 16.15 2.64 -4.76
CA ASN A 454 14.93 2.06 -4.24
C ASN A 454 13.71 2.37 -5.12
N LEU A 455 12.84 1.35 -5.28
CA LEU A 455 11.63 1.43 -6.10
C LEU A 455 10.47 0.70 -5.42
N HIS A 456 9.25 1.01 -5.85
CA HIS A 456 8.03 0.28 -5.56
C HIS A 456 7.41 -0.27 -6.83
N ALA A 457 6.83 -1.48 -6.78
CA ALA A 457 6.16 -2.05 -7.94
C ALA A 457 5.05 -3.03 -7.56
N TYR A 458 3.87 -2.82 -8.13
CA TYR A 458 2.71 -3.70 -8.01
C TYR A 458 2.32 -4.17 -9.42
N ALA A 459 2.85 -5.32 -9.83
CA ALA A 459 2.70 -5.81 -11.19
C ALA A 459 2.70 -7.34 -11.25
N GLY A 460 2.24 -7.88 -12.36
CA GLY A 460 2.41 -9.30 -12.67
C GLY A 460 3.89 -9.67 -12.88
N ILE A 461 4.24 -10.92 -12.65
CA ILE A 461 5.62 -11.43 -12.71
C ILE A 461 6.29 -11.12 -14.06
N THR A 462 5.55 -11.22 -15.16
CA THR A 462 6.04 -11.02 -16.52
C THR A 462 6.45 -9.57 -16.84
N ALA A 463 6.06 -8.58 -16.01
CA ALA A 463 6.45 -7.19 -16.19
C ALA A 463 7.89 -6.89 -15.70
N PHE A 464 8.36 -7.62 -14.71
CA PHE A 464 9.63 -7.34 -14.03
C PHE A 464 10.88 -7.43 -14.92
N PRO A 465 11.02 -8.35 -15.89
CA PRO A 465 12.16 -8.32 -16.81
C PRO A 465 12.32 -6.99 -17.54
N ASN A 466 11.24 -6.42 -18.02
CA ASN A 466 11.25 -5.12 -18.71
C ASN A 466 11.57 -3.97 -17.73
N TYR A 467 10.95 -3.97 -16.54
CA TYR A 467 11.26 -2.98 -15.51
C TYR A 467 12.74 -2.99 -15.15
N LEU A 468 13.29 -4.17 -14.85
CA LEU A 468 14.71 -4.30 -14.47
C LEU A 468 15.67 -3.93 -15.63
N SER A 469 15.30 -4.20 -16.87
CA SER A 469 16.06 -3.75 -18.05
C SER A 469 16.09 -2.21 -18.13
N GLY A 470 14.97 -1.56 -17.97
CA GLY A 470 14.85 -0.09 -17.92
C GLY A 470 15.63 0.52 -16.77
N ILE A 471 15.47 -0.03 -15.56
CA ILE A 471 16.20 0.40 -14.35
C ILE A 471 17.72 0.32 -14.55
N ARG A 472 18.23 -0.79 -15.09
CA ARG A 472 19.69 -0.94 -15.35
C ARG A 472 20.20 0.04 -16.39
N SER A 473 19.43 0.30 -17.45
CA SER A 473 19.77 1.30 -18.47
C SER A 473 19.84 2.70 -17.86
N TYR A 474 18.90 3.03 -16.98
CA TYR A 474 18.88 4.28 -16.22
C TYR A 474 20.10 4.38 -15.28
N MET A 475 20.38 3.32 -14.51
CA MET A 475 21.52 3.29 -13.60
C MET A 475 22.86 3.44 -14.35
N LYS A 476 22.99 2.80 -15.52
CA LYS A 476 24.18 2.95 -16.39
C LYS A 476 24.34 4.38 -16.87
N ARG A 477 23.24 5.02 -17.31
CA ARG A 477 23.23 6.43 -17.75
C ARG A 477 23.78 7.38 -16.70
N TYR A 478 23.49 7.14 -15.42
CA TYR A 478 23.93 8.01 -14.32
C TYR A 478 25.17 7.53 -13.58
N GLY A 479 25.83 6.46 -14.07
CA GLY A 479 27.05 5.93 -13.46
C GLY A 479 26.86 5.27 -12.09
N ILE A 480 25.65 4.80 -11.80
CA ILE A 480 25.28 4.16 -10.51
C ILE A 480 25.06 2.65 -10.62
N SER A 481 25.57 1.99 -11.65
CA SER A 481 25.39 0.54 -11.87
C SER A 481 25.88 -0.31 -10.70
N GLY A 482 26.81 0.20 -9.87
CA GLY A 482 27.30 -0.48 -8.66
C GLY A 482 26.40 -0.30 -7.41
N ARG A 483 25.35 0.53 -7.45
CA ARG A 483 24.43 0.66 -6.31
C ARG A 483 23.52 -0.54 -6.21
N ARG A 484 23.11 -0.89 -4.97
CA ARG A 484 22.09 -1.91 -4.72
C ARG A 484 20.77 -1.49 -5.36
N ILE A 485 20.01 -2.47 -5.85
CA ILE A 485 18.62 -2.32 -6.29
C ILE A 485 17.76 -3.02 -5.25
N GLU A 486 16.95 -2.26 -4.51
CA GLU A 486 16.00 -2.84 -3.59
C GLU A 486 14.58 -2.36 -3.92
N PHE A 487 13.61 -3.22 -3.69
CA PHE A 487 12.19 -2.86 -3.75
C PHE A 487 11.64 -2.91 -2.32
N THR A 488 11.49 -1.74 -1.72
CA THR A 488 10.96 -1.66 -0.35
C THR A 488 9.45 -1.82 -0.26
N GLU A 489 8.77 -1.79 -1.41
CA GLU A 489 7.41 -2.30 -1.58
C GLU A 489 7.29 -3.05 -2.90
N VAL A 490 6.89 -4.31 -2.82
CA VAL A 490 6.48 -5.09 -3.97
C VAL A 490 5.30 -5.97 -3.57
N GLY A 491 4.28 -6.03 -4.41
CA GLY A 491 3.09 -6.76 -4.04
C GLY A 491 2.29 -7.26 -5.23
N SER A 492 1.28 -8.02 -4.91
CA SER A 492 0.33 -8.55 -5.86
C SER A 492 -0.69 -7.48 -6.25
N VAL A 493 -1.03 -7.43 -7.54
CA VAL A 493 -2.22 -6.70 -7.99
C VAL A 493 -3.52 -7.41 -7.61
N ILE A 494 -3.43 -8.63 -7.07
CA ILE A 494 -4.57 -9.45 -6.63
C ILE A 494 -5.07 -8.97 -5.27
N GLU A 495 -4.14 -8.69 -4.36
CA GLU A 495 -4.48 -8.11 -3.06
C GLU A 495 -5.05 -6.71 -3.23
N GLY A 496 -5.97 -6.39 -2.38
CA GLY A 496 -6.48 -5.04 -2.33
C GLY A 496 -7.27 -4.61 -3.53
N SER A 497 -7.67 -5.49 -4.41
CA SER A 497 -8.50 -5.01 -5.47
C SER A 497 -9.98 -5.15 -5.17
N GLY A 498 -10.60 -4.08 -4.65
CA GLY A 498 -11.99 -3.79 -4.93
C GLY A 498 -12.28 -3.75 -6.45
N ARG A 499 -11.21 -3.58 -7.25
CA ARG A 499 -11.16 -3.83 -8.70
C ARG A 499 -11.22 -5.30 -9.07
N ALA A 500 -10.92 -6.22 -8.17
CA ALA A 500 -10.85 -7.64 -8.49
C ALA A 500 -12.15 -8.12 -9.12
N ALA A 501 -13.26 -7.69 -8.60
CA ALA A 501 -14.56 -7.99 -9.19
C ALA A 501 -14.73 -7.49 -10.64
N GLY A 502 -14.07 -6.41 -11.04
CA GLY A 502 -14.17 -5.83 -12.37
C GLY A 502 -13.09 -6.24 -13.37
N LEU A 503 -11.85 -6.41 -12.88
CA LEU A 503 -10.69 -6.76 -13.71
C LEU A 503 -10.41 -8.26 -13.72
N TYR A 504 -10.82 -8.93 -12.67
CA TYR A 504 -10.52 -10.31 -12.39
C TYR A 504 -11.78 -11.15 -12.17
N GLY A 505 -12.89 -10.70 -12.71
CA GLY A 505 -14.12 -11.44 -12.97
C GLY A 505 -14.82 -11.96 -11.73
N GLU A 506 -14.40 -13.04 -11.14
CA GLU A 506 -15.24 -13.81 -10.22
C GLU A 506 -14.77 -13.88 -8.77
N PHE A 507 -13.56 -13.40 -8.45
CA PHE A 507 -13.04 -13.47 -7.08
C PHE A 507 -13.47 -12.25 -6.26
N LYS A 508 -14.18 -12.53 -5.17
CA LYS A 508 -14.48 -11.51 -4.16
C LYS A 508 -13.20 -11.16 -3.41
N ALA A 509 -13.01 -9.88 -3.12
CA ALA A 509 -12.01 -9.44 -2.16
C ALA A 509 -12.19 -10.24 -0.85
N HIS A 510 -11.09 -10.71 -0.26
CA HIS A 510 -11.05 -11.50 0.98
C HIS A 510 -11.64 -12.92 0.89
N SER A 511 -11.87 -13.42 -0.31
CA SER A 511 -12.29 -14.82 -0.45
C SER A 511 -11.10 -15.77 -0.21
N PRO A 512 -11.36 -17.02 0.23
CA PRO A 512 -10.32 -18.04 0.36
C PRO A 512 -9.55 -18.27 -0.95
N GLU A 513 -10.22 -18.15 -2.09
CA GLU A 513 -9.64 -18.28 -3.42
C GLU A 513 -8.63 -17.15 -3.70
N GLN A 514 -8.97 -15.91 -3.36
CA GLN A 514 -8.05 -14.78 -3.50
C GLN A 514 -6.81 -14.95 -2.61
N GLU A 515 -7.00 -15.31 -1.35
CA GLU A 515 -5.89 -15.55 -0.41
C GLU A 515 -4.97 -16.67 -0.92
N MET A 516 -5.51 -17.72 -1.54
CA MET A 516 -4.75 -18.83 -2.11
C MET A 516 -3.96 -18.39 -3.35
N LEU A 517 -4.54 -17.56 -4.20
CA LEU A 517 -3.83 -16.99 -5.36
C LEU A 517 -2.63 -16.11 -4.93
N VAL A 518 -2.78 -15.33 -3.87
CA VAL A 518 -1.67 -14.56 -3.30
C VAL A 518 -0.57 -15.49 -2.79
N ALA A 519 -0.94 -16.61 -2.14
CA ALA A 519 0.02 -17.61 -1.69
C ALA A 519 0.80 -18.25 -2.84
N GLU A 520 0.15 -18.50 -3.98
CA GLU A 520 0.81 -18.99 -5.19
C GLU A 520 1.73 -17.93 -5.79
N PHE A 521 1.28 -16.69 -5.90
CA PHE A 521 1.98 -15.59 -6.56
C PHE A 521 3.25 -15.15 -5.81
N LEU A 522 3.19 -15.05 -4.48
CA LEU A 522 4.24 -14.46 -3.64
C LEU A 522 5.61 -15.12 -3.83
N PRO A 523 5.80 -16.44 -3.63
CA PRO A 523 7.11 -17.05 -3.80
C PRO A 523 7.59 -16.98 -5.25
N LYS A 524 6.72 -17.11 -6.23
CA LYS A 524 7.08 -16.97 -7.65
C LYS A 524 7.62 -15.58 -7.96
N LEU A 525 6.96 -14.52 -7.46
CA LEU A 525 7.42 -13.14 -7.61
C LEU A 525 8.81 -12.96 -7.00
N MET A 526 8.99 -13.36 -5.75
CA MET A 526 10.24 -13.19 -5.02
C MET A 526 11.41 -13.93 -5.68
N LEU A 527 11.21 -15.18 -6.10
CA LEU A 527 12.24 -15.99 -6.77
C LEU A 527 12.63 -15.39 -8.13
N ASN A 528 11.66 -14.92 -8.91
CA ASN A 528 11.93 -14.25 -10.18
C ASN A 528 12.69 -12.93 -9.99
N MET A 529 12.33 -12.10 -9.00
CA MET A 529 13.04 -10.86 -8.71
C MET A 529 14.50 -11.11 -8.32
N GLN A 530 14.75 -12.13 -7.48
CA GLN A 530 16.09 -12.54 -7.11
C GLN A 530 16.90 -12.97 -8.35
N ASN A 531 16.31 -13.82 -9.19
CA ASN A 531 16.98 -14.26 -10.43
C ASN A 531 17.24 -13.12 -11.42
N LEU A 532 16.42 -12.08 -11.38
CA LEU A 532 16.63 -10.86 -12.16
C LEU A 532 17.70 -9.94 -11.54
N GLY A 533 18.35 -10.31 -10.44
CA GLY A 533 19.46 -9.57 -9.83
C GLY A 533 19.03 -8.32 -9.06
N VAL A 534 17.85 -8.36 -8.47
CA VAL A 534 17.46 -7.45 -7.38
C VAL A 534 18.23 -7.88 -6.13
N ASP A 535 18.65 -6.94 -5.30
CA ASP A 535 19.47 -7.22 -4.12
C ASP A 535 18.63 -7.54 -2.87
N ARG A 536 17.39 -7.00 -2.77
CA ARG A 536 16.39 -7.32 -1.74
C ARG A 536 15.00 -6.88 -2.16
N SER A 537 13.98 -7.62 -1.72
CA SER A 537 12.58 -7.28 -1.93
C SER A 537 11.78 -7.42 -0.65
N PHE A 538 10.94 -6.41 -0.39
CA PHE A 538 10.00 -6.37 0.73
C PHE A 538 8.58 -6.55 0.19
N PHE A 539 7.95 -7.68 0.50
CA PHE A 539 6.56 -7.90 0.11
C PHE A 539 5.62 -7.00 0.91
N PHE A 540 4.71 -6.33 0.25
CA PHE A 540 3.71 -5.47 0.87
C PHE A 540 2.42 -6.26 1.06
N VAL A 541 1.99 -6.59 2.27
CA VAL A 541 2.43 -6.19 3.60
C VAL A 541 2.20 -7.35 4.60
N LEU A 542 2.89 -7.36 5.76
CA LEU A 542 2.69 -8.39 6.78
C LEU A 542 1.33 -8.22 7.47
N LEU A 543 1.08 -7.03 8.02
CA LEU A 543 -0.11 -6.72 8.81
C LEU A 543 -1.30 -6.33 7.93
N PRO A 544 -2.52 -6.51 8.41
CA PRO A 544 -3.70 -6.15 7.64
C PRO A 544 -3.76 -4.64 7.39
N TYR A 545 -3.77 -4.25 6.14
CA TYR A 545 -3.88 -2.86 5.71
C TYR A 545 -5.07 -2.68 4.79
N ASN A 546 -5.96 -1.76 5.16
CA ASN A 546 -7.19 -1.50 4.46
C ASN A 546 -7.15 -0.13 3.79
N GLU A 547 -7.42 -0.10 2.50
CA GLU A 547 -7.57 1.12 1.72
C GLU A 547 -8.99 1.27 1.19
N GLN A 548 -9.37 2.51 0.86
CA GLN A 548 -10.61 2.84 0.15
C GLN A 548 -11.87 2.26 0.81
N GLY A 549 -11.98 2.39 2.13
CA GLY A 549 -13.18 1.98 2.87
C GLY A 549 -13.46 0.47 2.83
N GLY A 550 -12.43 -0.36 2.65
CA GLY A 550 -12.55 -1.82 2.63
C GLY A 550 -12.55 -2.45 1.25
N ALA A 551 -12.49 -1.63 0.19
CA ALA A 551 -12.41 -2.15 -1.17
C ALA A 551 -11.05 -2.82 -1.47
N LYS A 552 -10.01 -2.44 -0.73
CA LYS A 552 -8.67 -3.04 -0.80
C LYS A 552 -8.26 -3.52 0.58
N ASP A 553 -7.83 -4.77 0.70
CA ASP A 553 -7.42 -5.39 1.97
C ASP A 553 -6.13 -6.18 1.77
N TRP A 554 -5.04 -5.50 2.02
CA TRP A 554 -3.69 -6.04 1.91
C TRP A 554 -3.32 -6.83 3.16
N GLY A 555 -2.33 -7.69 3.05
CA GLY A 555 -1.67 -8.31 4.18
C GLY A 555 -1.57 -9.82 4.12
N LEU A 556 -0.48 -10.34 4.69
CA LEU A 556 -0.30 -11.78 4.94
C LEU A 556 -1.11 -12.26 6.15
N LEU A 557 -1.62 -11.31 6.94
CA LEU A 557 -2.54 -11.57 8.06
C LEU A 557 -3.91 -10.99 7.75
N ARG A 558 -4.95 -11.59 8.35
CA ARG A 558 -6.31 -11.05 8.34
C ARG A 558 -6.47 -9.98 9.42
N ARG A 559 -7.59 -9.28 9.44
CA ARG A 559 -7.89 -8.21 10.41
C ARG A 559 -7.85 -8.65 11.87
N ASP A 560 -8.08 -9.93 12.14
CA ASP A 560 -7.97 -10.53 13.46
C ASP A 560 -6.55 -11.07 13.74
N PHE A 561 -5.59 -10.69 12.94
CA PHE A 561 -4.18 -11.09 12.94
C PHE A 561 -3.95 -12.57 12.62
N SER A 562 -4.97 -13.36 12.27
CA SER A 562 -4.74 -14.75 11.85
C SER A 562 -4.01 -14.83 10.50
N ALA A 563 -3.12 -15.80 10.37
CA ALA A 563 -2.32 -15.98 9.17
C ALA A 563 -3.17 -16.41 7.96
N LYS A 564 -2.93 -15.77 6.81
CA LYS A 564 -3.42 -16.19 5.50
C LYS A 564 -2.50 -17.27 4.92
N PRO A 565 -2.93 -18.00 3.85
CA PRO A 565 -2.06 -18.98 3.17
C PRO A 565 -0.73 -18.35 2.68
N GLY A 566 -0.75 -17.09 2.25
CA GLY A 566 0.46 -16.38 1.83
C GLY A 566 1.54 -16.26 2.91
N TYR A 567 1.14 -16.18 4.18
CA TYR A 567 2.08 -16.22 5.30
C TYR A 567 2.80 -17.58 5.40
N ALA A 568 2.05 -18.69 5.28
CA ALA A 568 2.63 -20.02 5.31
C ALA A 568 3.61 -20.26 4.14
N ALA A 569 3.22 -19.82 2.94
CA ALA A 569 4.06 -19.88 1.75
C ALA A 569 5.35 -19.08 1.90
N PHE A 570 5.27 -17.85 2.44
CA PHE A 570 6.44 -17.03 2.75
C PHE A 570 7.34 -17.67 3.80
N SER A 571 6.75 -18.16 4.89
CA SER A 571 7.49 -18.83 5.98
C SER A 571 8.26 -20.04 5.49
N ASN A 572 7.62 -20.86 4.62
CA ASN A 572 8.30 -22.01 4.04
C ASN A 572 9.42 -21.60 3.06
N MET A 573 9.18 -20.62 2.19
CA MET A 573 10.22 -20.08 1.31
C MET A 573 11.43 -19.60 2.12
N MET A 574 11.21 -18.89 3.22
CA MET A 574 12.28 -18.46 4.13
C MET A 574 13.03 -19.64 4.77
N ASN A 575 12.31 -20.72 5.13
CA ASN A 575 12.92 -21.92 5.69
C ASN A 575 13.82 -22.64 4.68
N GLU A 576 13.34 -22.79 3.46
CA GLU A 576 14.03 -23.52 2.39
C GLU A 576 15.19 -22.71 1.77
N LEU A 577 15.01 -21.40 1.61
CA LEU A 577 15.92 -20.60 0.78
C LEU A 577 16.50 -19.37 1.48
N GLY A 578 16.08 -19.02 2.69
CA GLY A 578 16.51 -17.78 3.36
C GLY A 578 18.02 -17.70 3.62
N CYS A 579 18.72 -18.83 3.69
CA CYS A 579 20.17 -18.92 3.84
C CYS A 579 20.88 -19.51 2.61
N ALA A 580 20.13 -19.86 1.56
CA ALA A 580 20.69 -20.47 0.36
C ALA A 580 21.13 -19.42 -0.66
N GLU A 581 22.14 -19.75 -1.47
CA GLU A 581 22.63 -18.93 -2.56
C GLU A 581 22.02 -19.40 -3.89
N LEU A 582 21.42 -18.48 -4.65
CA LEU A 582 20.93 -18.79 -5.99
C LEU A 582 22.10 -19.09 -6.94
N GLU A 583 22.10 -20.27 -7.53
CA GLU A 583 23.08 -20.66 -8.56
C GLU A 583 22.59 -20.34 -9.99
N GLY A 584 21.29 -20.37 -10.22
CA GLY A 584 20.68 -20.05 -11.52
C GLY A 584 19.43 -20.84 -11.82
N THR A 585 19.12 -21.00 -13.12
CA THR A 585 17.93 -21.69 -13.59
C THR A 585 18.22 -23.09 -14.12
N LEU A 586 17.24 -23.99 -14.00
CA LEU A 586 17.30 -25.34 -14.56
C LEU A 586 16.29 -25.50 -15.71
N ARG A 587 16.61 -26.37 -16.65
CA ARG A 587 15.69 -26.79 -17.71
C ARG A 587 15.05 -28.14 -17.31
N LEU A 588 13.89 -28.05 -16.67
CA LEU A 588 13.18 -29.24 -16.13
C LEU A 588 12.10 -29.76 -17.11
N GLY A 589 11.69 -28.98 -18.09
CA GLY A 589 10.65 -29.29 -19.07
C GLY A 589 10.17 -28.05 -19.79
N LYS A 590 9.25 -28.20 -20.76
CA LYS A 590 8.73 -27.11 -21.54
C LYS A 590 7.95 -26.08 -20.69
N ASP A 591 7.14 -26.59 -19.77
CA ASP A 591 6.21 -25.78 -19.00
C ASP A 591 6.53 -25.84 -17.49
N ILE A 592 7.82 -26.05 -17.13
CA ILE A 592 8.29 -26.11 -15.75
C ILE A 592 9.39 -25.10 -15.52
N VAL A 593 9.19 -24.27 -14.51
CA VAL A 593 10.21 -23.36 -13.97
C VAL A 593 11.01 -24.09 -12.90
N GLY A 594 12.32 -23.93 -12.90
CA GLY A 594 13.21 -24.46 -11.88
C GLY A 594 14.34 -23.51 -11.55
N PHE A 595 14.52 -23.22 -10.26
CA PHE A 595 15.64 -22.45 -9.72
C PHE A 595 16.50 -23.34 -8.86
N LEU A 596 17.82 -23.27 -9.07
CA LEU A 596 18.84 -24.04 -8.35
C LEU A 596 19.50 -23.17 -7.29
N TYR A 597 19.50 -23.67 -6.06
CA TYR A 597 20.11 -23.01 -4.92
C TYR A 597 21.18 -23.90 -4.27
N ARG A 598 22.22 -23.26 -3.75
CA ARG A 598 23.24 -23.91 -2.91
C ARG A 598 22.96 -23.62 -1.45
N GLN A 599 22.85 -24.65 -0.65
CA GLN A 599 22.69 -24.56 0.79
C GLN A 599 24.05 -24.31 1.48
N PRO A 600 24.08 -23.74 2.70
CA PRO A 600 25.31 -23.52 3.45
C PRO A 600 26.14 -24.78 3.75
N ASP A 601 25.54 -25.95 3.75
CA ASP A 601 26.19 -27.27 3.91
C ASP A 601 26.74 -27.85 2.59
N GLY A 602 26.61 -27.09 1.49
CA GLY A 602 27.05 -27.49 0.16
C GLY A 602 26.07 -28.37 -0.64
N THR A 603 24.97 -28.80 -0.04
CA THR A 603 23.89 -29.47 -0.78
C THR A 603 23.13 -28.49 -1.66
N GLN A 604 22.31 -29.03 -2.56
CA GLN A 604 21.50 -28.20 -3.47
C GLN A 604 20.01 -28.39 -3.20
N THR A 605 19.27 -27.31 -3.35
CA THR A 605 17.80 -27.25 -3.32
C THR A 605 17.30 -26.78 -4.68
N VAL A 606 16.26 -27.41 -5.20
CA VAL A 606 15.54 -26.95 -6.40
C VAL A 606 14.16 -26.48 -5.99
N ALA A 607 13.87 -25.21 -6.24
CA ALA A 607 12.54 -24.65 -6.20
C ALA A 607 11.91 -24.78 -7.59
N TYR A 608 10.72 -25.39 -7.70
CA TYR A 608 10.10 -25.67 -8.99
C TYR A 608 8.58 -25.56 -8.96
N TRP A 609 8.00 -25.27 -10.13
CA TRP A 609 6.55 -25.28 -10.36
C TRP A 609 6.23 -25.44 -11.85
N SER A 610 5.00 -25.86 -12.18
CA SER A 610 4.52 -25.81 -13.55
C SER A 610 4.01 -24.40 -13.89
N LEU A 611 4.31 -23.93 -15.10
CA LEU A 611 3.77 -22.67 -15.60
C LEU A 611 2.24 -22.71 -15.52
N SER A 612 1.69 -21.70 -14.91
CA SER A 612 0.26 -21.43 -14.88
C SER A 612 -0.03 -20.14 -15.62
N ASP A 613 -1.28 -19.79 -15.78
CA ASP A 613 -1.68 -18.51 -16.32
C ASP A 613 -1.09 -17.33 -15.53
N CYS A 614 -0.81 -17.50 -14.22
CA CYS A 614 -0.11 -16.52 -13.39
C CYS A 614 1.27 -16.13 -13.91
N ASP A 615 1.96 -17.04 -14.59
CA ASP A 615 3.33 -16.85 -15.04
C ASP A 615 3.42 -16.29 -16.47
N VAL A 616 2.40 -16.53 -17.28
CA VAL A 616 2.50 -16.38 -18.76
C VAL A 616 1.78 -15.15 -19.30
N LYS A 617 0.72 -14.73 -18.66
CA LYS A 617 -0.08 -13.60 -19.13
C LYS A 617 -0.08 -12.46 -18.12
N SER A 618 -0.31 -11.28 -18.66
CA SER A 618 -0.55 -10.09 -17.88
C SER A 618 -1.71 -10.29 -16.88
N ARG A 619 -1.91 -9.34 -16.08
CA ARG A 619 -2.99 -9.04 -15.15
C ARG A 619 -4.29 -9.89 -15.24
N ASP A 620 -4.73 -10.27 -16.45
CA ASP A 620 -6.00 -11.01 -16.67
C ASP A 620 -5.87 -12.52 -16.45
N ALA A 621 -4.67 -13.04 -16.43
CA ALA A 621 -4.41 -14.47 -16.39
C ALA A 621 -4.11 -15.02 -14.99
N VAL A 622 -3.77 -14.16 -14.06
CA VAL A 622 -3.64 -14.52 -12.64
C VAL A 622 -4.93 -15.15 -12.10
N LEU A 623 -6.03 -14.91 -12.75
CA LEU A 623 -7.38 -15.30 -12.32
C LEU A 623 -7.90 -16.57 -12.94
N ASN A 624 -7.33 -16.98 -14.04
CA ASN A 624 -7.64 -18.26 -14.68
C ASN A 624 -6.64 -19.34 -14.26
N ALA A 625 -5.93 -19.15 -13.15
CA ALA A 625 -4.96 -20.08 -12.61
C ALA A 625 -5.59 -21.38 -12.04
N GLN A 626 -6.67 -21.85 -12.63
CA GLN A 626 -7.11 -23.22 -12.46
C GLN A 626 -6.12 -24.13 -13.21
N GLY A 627 -5.00 -24.38 -12.53
CA GLY A 627 -4.14 -25.49 -12.76
C GLY A 627 -3.69 -25.73 -14.22
N ALA A 628 -2.49 -25.33 -14.58
CA ALA A 628 -1.70 -26.18 -15.45
C ALA A 628 -1.70 -27.57 -14.81
N GLY A 629 -2.10 -28.60 -15.55
CA GLY A 629 -2.24 -29.94 -15.03
C GLY A 629 -0.97 -30.44 -14.32
N LYS A 630 -1.09 -31.44 -13.51
CA LYS A 630 0.03 -32.10 -12.87
C LYS A 630 1.02 -32.56 -13.96
N ILE A 631 2.23 -31.99 -13.96
CA ILE A 631 3.27 -32.33 -14.94
C ILE A 631 4.37 -33.13 -14.23
N PHE A 632 4.71 -34.28 -14.78
CA PHE A 632 5.84 -35.08 -14.28
C PHE A 632 7.12 -34.73 -15.02
N PHE A 633 8.22 -34.62 -14.28
CA PHE A 633 9.56 -34.42 -14.82
C PHE A 633 10.58 -35.19 -14.01
N SER A 634 11.80 -35.34 -14.54
CA SER A 634 12.86 -36.04 -13.84
C SER A 634 14.14 -35.24 -13.79
N ILE A 635 14.82 -35.35 -12.65
CA ILE A 635 16.15 -34.74 -12.42
C ILE A 635 17.18 -35.89 -12.32
N PRO A 636 18.33 -35.82 -13.01
CA PRO A 636 19.41 -36.79 -12.84
C PRO A 636 20.05 -36.61 -11.46
N VAL A 637 20.05 -37.66 -10.62
CA VAL A 637 20.59 -37.61 -9.26
C VAL A 637 21.15 -38.99 -8.90
N LYS A 638 21.95 -39.08 -7.84
CA LYS A 638 22.37 -40.39 -7.26
C LYS A 638 21.15 -41.12 -6.72
N GLU A 639 21.25 -42.44 -6.63
CA GLU A 639 20.21 -43.23 -5.98
C GLU A 639 20.11 -42.88 -4.49
N GLY A 640 18.87 -42.77 -4.01
CA GLY A 640 18.60 -42.37 -2.63
C GLY A 640 17.18 -41.88 -2.42
N ILE A 641 16.87 -41.54 -1.18
CA ILE A 641 15.60 -40.91 -0.79
C ILE A 641 15.90 -39.44 -0.56
N TYR A 642 15.14 -38.57 -1.21
CA TYR A 642 15.23 -37.13 -1.13
C TYR A 642 14.00 -36.56 -0.42
N SER A 643 14.20 -35.55 0.41
CA SER A 643 13.11 -34.87 1.08
C SER A 643 12.75 -33.56 0.34
N GLY A 644 11.47 -33.26 0.31
CA GLY A 644 10.99 -32.01 -0.23
C GLY A 644 9.85 -31.45 0.60
N THR A 645 9.43 -30.23 0.28
CA THR A 645 8.26 -29.59 0.87
C THR A 645 7.36 -28.99 -0.21
N ASN A 646 6.05 -29.02 0.02
CA ASN A 646 5.11 -28.25 -0.79
C ASN A 646 5.21 -26.75 -0.43
N ILE A 647 4.40 -25.93 -1.07
CA ILE A 647 4.41 -24.46 -0.87
C ILE A 647 4.24 -24.02 0.59
N PHE A 648 3.51 -24.79 1.41
CA PHE A 648 3.21 -24.48 2.82
C PHE A 648 4.12 -25.18 3.83
N GLY A 649 5.10 -25.96 3.36
CA GLY A 649 6.06 -26.65 4.21
C GLY A 649 5.71 -28.10 4.54
N THR A 650 4.59 -28.63 4.06
CA THR A 650 4.25 -30.04 4.28
C THR A 650 5.29 -30.93 3.60
N PRO A 651 5.97 -31.82 4.35
CA PRO A 651 7.06 -32.60 3.81
C PRO A 651 6.56 -33.74 2.92
N PHE A 652 7.36 -34.08 1.94
CA PHE A 652 7.21 -35.32 1.14
C PHE A 652 8.56 -35.99 0.92
N LEU A 653 8.54 -37.29 0.62
CA LEU A 653 9.72 -38.04 0.23
C LEU A 653 9.61 -38.48 -1.23
N ALA A 654 10.73 -38.47 -1.93
CA ALA A 654 10.82 -38.93 -3.31
C ALA A 654 12.05 -39.84 -3.46
N GLU A 655 11.86 -41.02 -4.03
CA GLU A 655 12.92 -42.01 -4.27
C GLU A 655 13.44 -41.89 -5.70
N SER A 656 14.74 -41.81 -5.84
CA SER A 656 15.39 -41.90 -7.16
C SER A 656 15.53 -43.36 -7.60
N LYS A 657 15.24 -43.62 -8.88
CA LYS A 657 15.38 -44.96 -9.50
C LYS A 657 16.18 -44.86 -10.79
N SER A 658 17.15 -45.73 -10.98
CA SER A 658 18.01 -45.71 -12.17
C SER A 658 18.68 -44.36 -12.45
N GLY A 659 19.15 -43.69 -11.39
CA GLY A 659 19.81 -42.40 -11.49
C GLY A 659 18.90 -41.22 -11.82
N LYS A 660 17.59 -41.36 -11.65
CA LYS A 660 16.59 -40.32 -11.93
C LYS A 660 15.63 -40.15 -10.77
N LEU A 661 15.40 -38.92 -10.35
CA LEU A 661 14.36 -38.53 -9.40
C LEU A 661 13.19 -37.97 -10.19
N THR A 662 12.06 -38.68 -10.17
CA THR A 662 10.82 -38.24 -10.83
C THR A 662 9.95 -37.48 -9.84
N LEU A 663 9.58 -36.26 -10.19
CA LEU A 663 8.80 -35.33 -9.38
C LEU A 663 7.56 -34.86 -10.15
N GLN A 664 6.54 -34.45 -9.40
CA GLN A 664 5.34 -33.85 -9.92
C GLN A 664 5.39 -32.33 -9.67
N ALA A 665 5.27 -31.54 -10.72
CA ALA A 665 5.08 -30.09 -10.63
C ALA A 665 3.59 -29.77 -10.70
N THR A 666 3.17 -28.84 -9.88
CA THR A 666 1.87 -28.16 -9.93
C THR A 666 2.11 -26.65 -10.11
N SER A 667 1.06 -25.86 -10.21
CA SER A 667 1.21 -24.39 -10.24
C SER A 667 1.79 -23.82 -8.93
N MET A 668 1.66 -24.54 -7.81
CA MET A 668 2.24 -24.17 -6.52
C MET A 668 3.74 -24.51 -6.48
N VAL A 669 4.54 -23.61 -5.90
CA VAL A 669 5.99 -23.84 -5.74
C VAL A 669 6.22 -25.02 -4.79
N SER A 670 7.11 -25.90 -5.18
CA SER A 670 7.62 -26.99 -4.33
C SER A 670 9.14 -26.94 -4.27
N TYR A 671 9.70 -27.50 -3.22
CA TYR A 671 11.15 -27.53 -2.96
C TYR A 671 11.61 -28.98 -2.82
N ILE A 672 12.75 -29.32 -3.41
CA ILE A 672 13.39 -30.62 -3.23
C ILE A 672 14.84 -30.43 -2.79
N ASN A 673 15.22 -31.08 -1.72
CA ASN A 673 16.44 -30.84 -0.96
C ASN A 673 17.42 -32.00 -1.02
N GLY A 674 18.66 -31.76 -0.58
CA GLY A 674 19.72 -32.80 -0.48
C GLY A 674 20.32 -33.20 -1.81
N LEU A 675 20.07 -32.44 -2.87
CA LEU A 675 20.62 -32.68 -4.19
C LEU A 675 22.11 -32.31 -4.25
N SER A 676 22.81 -32.80 -5.25
CA SER A 676 24.22 -32.48 -5.49
C SER A 676 24.61 -32.66 -6.95
N GLY A 677 25.59 -31.88 -7.41
CA GLY A 677 26.19 -32.02 -8.74
C GLY A 677 25.33 -31.48 -9.89
N LEU A 678 24.20 -30.84 -9.62
CA LEU A 678 23.40 -30.16 -10.63
C LEU A 678 24.11 -28.89 -11.10
N LYS A 679 23.98 -28.59 -12.39
CA LYS A 679 24.53 -27.37 -12.97
C LYS A 679 23.39 -26.53 -13.57
N PRO A 680 23.35 -25.20 -13.31
CA PRO A 680 22.35 -24.35 -13.91
C PRO A 680 22.55 -24.21 -15.43
N VAL A 681 21.47 -24.10 -16.18
CA VAL A 681 21.51 -23.79 -17.63
C VAL A 681 21.83 -22.34 -17.84
N THR A 682 21.23 -21.45 -17.02
CA THR A 682 21.61 -20.04 -16.96
C THR A 682 22.17 -19.78 -15.58
N GLN A 683 23.46 -19.50 -15.51
CA GLN A 683 24.12 -19.21 -14.23
C GLN A 683 23.70 -17.83 -13.71
N PHE A 684 23.36 -17.77 -12.44
CA PHE A 684 23.14 -16.52 -11.76
C PHE A 684 24.49 -15.87 -11.40
N HIS A 685 24.60 -14.59 -11.68
CA HIS A 685 25.73 -13.79 -11.28
C HIS A 685 25.26 -12.69 -10.35
N ALA A 686 25.58 -12.81 -9.07
CA ALA A 686 25.32 -11.74 -8.11
C ALA A 686 25.97 -10.44 -8.59
N ARG A 687 25.26 -9.35 -8.50
CA ARG A 687 25.80 -8.04 -8.89
C ARG A 687 26.94 -7.65 -7.95
N LYS A 688 28.02 -7.16 -8.54
CA LYS A 688 29.05 -6.49 -7.74
C LYS A 688 28.52 -5.12 -7.33
N THR A 689 28.24 -4.96 -6.06
CA THR A 689 27.80 -3.68 -5.50
C THR A 689 28.99 -2.89 -4.95
N THR A 690 28.95 -1.57 -5.13
CA THR A 690 29.94 -0.68 -4.52
C THR A 690 29.60 -0.51 -3.04
N GLY A 691 30.62 -0.60 -2.20
CA GLY A 691 30.47 -0.36 -0.76
C GLY A 691 30.18 1.12 -0.42
N SER A 692 29.79 1.35 0.81
CA SER A 692 29.75 2.66 1.46
C SER A 692 31.06 2.84 2.29
N PRO A 693 31.65 4.03 2.43
CA PRO A 693 31.16 5.32 1.92
C PRO A 693 31.48 5.57 0.43
N ILE A 694 30.65 6.41 -0.18
CA ILE A 694 30.83 6.89 -1.55
C ILE A 694 31.93 7.94 -1.56
N GLN A 695 32.98 7.74 -2.34
CA GLN A 695 34.03 8.74 -2.52
C GLN A 695 33.71 9.63 -3.72
N VAL A 696 33.91 10.94 -3.55
CA VAL A 696 33.74 11.96 -4.59
C VAL A 696 34.89 12.96 -4.51
N ASP A 697 35.11 13.68 -5.59
CA ASP A 697 36.19 14.66 -5.76
C ASP A 697 35.69 16.13 -5.63
N TYR A 698 34.60 16.33 -4.92
CA TYR A 698 33.96 17.62 -4.68
C TYR A 698 33.41 17.74 -3.24
N ASP A 699 33.20 18.98 -2.79
CA ASP A 699 32.61 19.24 -1.48
C ASP A 699 31.13 18.84 -1.45
N ARG A 700 30.81 17.78 -0.71
CA ARG A 700 29.45 17.25 -0.52
C ARG A 700 28.64 18.04 0.49
N THR A 701 29.29 18.83 1.35
CA THR A 701 28.66 19.48 2.50
C THR A 701 27.95 20.78 2.13
N ILE A 702 28.24 21.33 0.94
CA ILE A 702 27.49 22.46 0.39
C ILE A 702 26.26 21.93 -0.38
N VAL A 703 25.09 22.34 0.08
CA VAL A 703 23.79 22.00 -0.52
C VAL A 703 23.05 23.27 -0.91
N TYR A 704 22.59 23.33 -2.16
CA TYR A 704 21.79 24.43 -2.68
C TYR A 704 20.30 24.08 -2.56
N HIS A 705 19.51 25.07 -2.13
CA HIS A 705 18.05 25.01 -2.13
C HIS A 705 17.50 26.32 -2.70
N VAL A 706 16.33 26.27 -3.33
CA VAL A 706 15.72 27.43 -3.99
C VAL A 706 14.28 27.63 -3.55
N LYS A 707 13.94 28.87 -3.22
CA LYS A 707 12.55 29.29 -3.03
C LYS A 707 12.11 30.05 -4.28
N LEU A 708 11.33 29.40 -5.12
CA LEU A 708 10.77 30.00 -6.33
C LEU A 708 9.63 30.96 -5.94
N SER A 709 9.61 32.15 -6.54
CA SER A 709 8.52 33.12 -6.39
C SER A 709 7.29 32.73 -7.22
N ASP A 710 6.22 33.52 -7.14
CA ASP A 710 4.99 33.35 -7.93
C ASP A 710 5.19 33.53 -9.44
N HIS A 711 6.37 33.98 -9.85
CA HIS A 711 6.78 34.04 -11.26
C HIS A 711 6.98 32.64 -11.87
N PHE A 712 7.06 31.61 -11.04
CA PHE A 712 7.20 30.23 -11.43
C PHE A 712 5.95 29.41 -11.05
N GLU A 713 5.68 28.38 -11.83
CA GLU A 713 4.69 27.35 -11.50
C GLU A 713 5.31 25.97 -11.69
N ILE A 714 5.36 25.16 -10.64
CA ILE A 714 5.89 23.81 -10.71
C ILE A 714 4.93 22.96 -11.54
N ALA A 715 5.45 22.25 -12.54
CA ALA A 715 4.68 21.33 -13.36
C ALA A 715 4.09 20.18 -12.52
N ALA A 716 2.99 19.59 -12.97
CA ALA A 716 2.31 18.52 -12.23
C ALA A 716 3.17 17.27 -12.04
N ASP A 717 4.09 16.97 -12.98
CA ASP A 717 5.09 15.91 -12.83
C ASP A 717 6.30 16.31 -11.96
N LYS A 718 6.32 17.56 -11.50
CA LYS A 718 7.34 18.10 -10.59
C LYS A 718 8.78 18.04 -11.15
N ASP A 719 8.90 17.96 -12.45
CA ASP A 719 10.15 17.81 -13.20
C ASP A 719 10.64 19.12 -13.83
N CYS A 720 9.80 20.14 -13.90
CA CYS A 720 10.16 21.46 -14.40
C CYS A 720 9.30 22.56 -13.76
N ALA A 721 9.71 23.81 -13.93
CA ALA A 721 8.93 24.99 -13.55
C ALA A 721 8.59 25.81 -14.81
N SER A 722 7.30 26.13 -15.00
CA SER A 722 6.88 27.09 -16.03
C SER A 722 7.19 28.50 -15.57
N VAL A 723 7.72 29.33 -16.47
CA VAL A 723 8.03 30.74 -16.20
C VAL A 723 6.93 31.60 -16.77
N LYS A 724 6.34 32.45 -15.92
CA LYS A 724 5.19 33.30 -16.27
C LYS A 724 5.58 34.67 -16.79
N GLN A 725 6.82 35.11 -16.59
CA GLN A 725 7.32 36.46 -16.92
C GLN A 725 8.73 36.35 -17.52
N ASP A 726 9.14 37.36 -18.31
CA ASP A 726 10.46 37.41 -18.92
C ASP A 726 11.59 37.53 -17.90
N GLU A 727 11.33 38.20 -16.77
CA GLU A 727 12.25 38.30 -15.63
C GLU A 727 11.57 37.66 -14.40
N ALA A 728 12.25 36.74 -13.76
CA ALA A 728 11.70 35.99 -12.64
C ALA A 728 12.61 36.04 -11.41
N ALA A 729 12.01 36.31 -10.25
CA ALA A 729 12.71 36.37 -8.97
C ALA A 729 12.72 35.01 -8.26
N PHE A 730 13.82 34.72 -7.59
CA PHE A 730 13.93 33.55 -6.69
C PHE A 730 14.93 33.85 -5.57
N ILE A 731 14.82 33.10 -4.47
CA ILE A 731 15.79 33.12 -3.37
C ILE A 731 16.64 31.86 -3.47
N LEU A 732 17.97 32.05 -3.51
CA LEU A 732 18.92 30.96 -3.42
C LEU A 732 19.43 30.85 -1.98
N GLU A 733 19.32 29.68 -1.41
CA GLU A 733 19.91 29.31 -0.13
C GLU A 733 21.11 28.39 -0.37
N VAL A 734 22.25 28.75 0.19
CA VAL A 734 23.49 27.98 0.20
C VAL A 734 23.70 27.46 1.61
N TRP A 735 23.53 26.16 1.80
CA TRP A 735 23.64 25.50 3.09
C TRP A 735 25.01 24.87 3.26
N ASN A 736 25.62 25.03 4.42
CA ASN A 736 26.84 24.36 4.84
C ASN A 736 26.51 23.31 5.91
N LEU A 737 26.64 22.05 5.57
CA LEU A 737 26.36 20.93 6.47
C LEU A 737 27.63 20.34 7.10
N SER A 738 28.67 21.18 7.30
CA SER A 738 29.91 20.84 7.97
C SER A 738 30.15 21.73 9.20
N ASP A 739 31.06 21.31 10.05
CA ASP A 739 31.55 22.05 11.24
C ASP A 739 32.61 23.14 10.91
N GLN A 740 33.01 23.24 9.63
CA GLN A 740 33.96 24.23 9.17
C GLN A 740 33.28 25.34 8.37
N PRO A 741 33.67 26.62 8.54
CA PRO A 741 33.15 27.69 7.71
C PRO A 741 33.59 27.50 6.25
N LYS A 742 32.73 27.89 5.33
CA LYS A 742 32.97 27.80 3.88
C LYS A 742 32.96 29.18 3.25
N LYS A 743 34.00 29.48 2.50
CA LYS A 743 34.15 30.71 1.73
C LYS A 743 34.26 30.39 0.25
N GLY A 744 33.50 31.08 -0.61
CA GLY A 744 33.50 30.67 -2.00
C GLY A 744 32.72 31.60 -2.93
N ARG A 745 32.64 31.17 -4.17
CA ARG A 745 31.93 31.92 -5.25
C ARG A 745 30.92 31.03 -5.93
N LEU A 746 29.76 31.65 -6.25
CA LEU A 746 28.68 31.01 -6.96
C LEU A 746 28.85 31.22 -8.49
N GLN A 747 28.41 30.22 -9.25
CA GLN A 747 28.22 30.31 -10.70
C GLN A 747 26.77 29.91 -11.00
N ILE A 748 26.05 30.80 -11.64
CA ILE A 748 24.67 30.55 -12.08
C ILE A 748 24.60 30.70 -13.59
N SER A 749 24.07 29.71 -14.24
CA SER A 749 23.88 29.69 -15.70
C SER A 749 22.43 29.39 -16.06
N GLY A 750 22.08 29.60 -17.32
CA GLY A 750 20.72 29.40 -17.85
C GLY A 750 19.98 30.71 -18.17
N GLY A 751 20.62 31.87 -17.98
CA GLY A 751 20.06 33.19 -18.30
C GLY A 751 20.97 34.33 -17.82
N LYS A 752 20.48 35.56 -17.97
CA LYS A 752 21.13 36.73 -17.38
C LYS A 752 20.66 36.85 -15.94
N VAL A 753 21.58 36.80 -14.98
CA VAL A 753 21.32 36.86 -13.54
C VAL A 753 21.72 38.23 -12.99
N ILE A 754 20.88 38.80 -12.15
CA ILE A 754 21.11 40.05 -11.45
C ILE A 754 21.10 39.77 -9.94
N GLY A 755 21.99 40.41 -9.20
CA GLY A 755 22.11 40.27 -7.75
C GLY A 755 23.09 39.21 -7.29
N LEU A 756 23.88 38.58 -8.22
CA LEU A 756 24.85 37.56 -7.86
C LEU A 756 26.01 38.21 -7.07
N PRO A 757 26.30 37.73 -5.83
CA PRO A 757 27.40 38.23 -5.01
C PRO A 757 28.76 37.81 -5.56
N GLY A 758 29.80 38.59 -5.28
CA GLY A 758 31.16 38.26 -5.70
C GLY A 758 31.76 37.08 -4.94
N GLU A 759 31.75 37.14 -3.64
CA GLU A 759 32.21 36.08 -2.73
C GLU A 759 31.28 36.00 -1.54
N ILE A 760 31.01 34.80 -1.06
CA ILE A 760 30.12 34.57 0.06
C ILE A 760 30.79 33.77 1.15
N PHE A 761 30.30 33.93 2.38
CA PHE A 761 30.71 33.18 3.56
C PHE A 761 29.48 32.43 4.09
N VAL A 762 29.62 31.12 4.28
CA VAL A 762 28.59 30.26 4.83
C VAL A 762 29.08 29.70 6.17
N PRO A 763 28.44 30.06 7.30
CA PRO A 763 28.88 29.60 8.62
C PRO A 763 28.71 28.09 8.77
N PRO A 764 29.40 27.45 9.73
CA PRO A 764 29.22 26.04 10.07
C PRO A 764 27.75 25.76 10.44
N PHE A 765 27.20 24.66 9.91
CA PHE A 765 25.81 24.30 10.12
C PHE A 765 24.83 25.48 9.97
N GLY A 766 25.03 26.27 8.94
CA GLY A 766 24.24 27.46 8.66
C GLY A 766 24.01 27.66 7.18
N LYS A 767 23.45 28.82 6.83
CA LYS A 767 23.19 29.17 5.44
C LYS A 767 23.60 30.60 5.09
N TYR A 768 23.81 30.82 3.80
CA TYR A 768 23.78 32.11 3.16
C TYR A 768 22.54 32.19 2.27
N GLU A 769 21.83 33.30 2.31
CA GLU A 769 20.59 33.49 1.54
C GLU A 769 20.72 34.76 0.68
N VAL A 770 20.34 34.69 -0.58
CA VAL A 770 20.38 35.81 -1.51
C VAL A 770 19.17 35.80 -2.45
N GLY A 771 18.54 36.99 -2.58
CA GLY A 771 17.51 37.21 -3.58
C GLY A 771 18.13 37.51 -4.94
N LEU A 772 17.68 36.82 -5.96
CA LEU A 772 18.21 36.88 -7.32
C LEU A 772 17.08 37.08 -8.31
N HIS A 773 17.40 37.78 -9.42
CA HIS A 773 16.54 37.88 -10.60
C HIS A 773 17.19 37.18 -11.77
N ILE A 774 16.43 36.48 -12.58
CA ILE A 774 16.90 35.85 -13.79
C ILE A 774 16.01 36.20 -14.98
N THR A 775 16.63 36.59 -16.10
CA THR A 775 16.01 36.55 -17.43
C THR A 775 16.41 35.25 -18.11
N PRO A 776 15.57 34.18 -18.07
CA PRO A 776 15.98 32.86 -18.54
C PRO A 776 16.25 32.85 -20.04
N LYS A 777 17.26 32.07 -20.42
CA LYS A 777 17.51 31.76 -21.82
C LYS A 777 16.80 30.45 -22.16
N PHE A 778 15.95 30.51 -23.18
CA PHE A 778 15.24 29.35 -23.72
C PHE A 778 15.78 28.97 -25.09
N ASP A 779 15.73 27.67 -25.38
CA ASP A 779 15.97 27.17 -26.74
C ASP A 779 14.76 27.44 -27.66
N GLY A 780 14.88 27.00 -28.94
CA GLY A 780 13.80 27.16 -29.90
C GLY A 780 12.51 26.43 -29.56
N ASN A 781 12.54 25.51 -28.60
CA ASN A 781 11.40 24.72 -28.09
C ASN A 781 10.86 25.25 -26.75
N GLY A 782 11.33 26.40 -26.29
CA GLY A 782 10.89 27.00 -25.04
C GLY A 782 11.46 26.32 -23.79
N ASN A 783 12.43 25.42 -23.90
CA ASN A 783 13.10 24.80 -22.76
C ASN A 783 14.26 25.67 -22.29
N GLY A 784 14.38 25.80 -20.99
CA GLY A 784 15.45 26.50 -20.30
C GLY A 784 15.89 25.77 -19.05
N LYS A 785 16.76 26.37 -18.29
CA LYS A 785 17.16 25.86 -16.98
C LYS A 785 17.76 26.95 -16.11
N ILE A 786 17.69 26.75 -14.79
CA ILE A 786 18.59 27.41 -13.84
C ILE A 786 19.57 26.34 -13.38
N CYS A 787 20.87 26.61 -13.50
CA CYS A 787 21.89 25.72 -12.97
C CYS A 787 22.80 26.51 -12.03
N VAL A 788 22.89 26.07 -10.77
CA VAL A 788 23.74 26.66 -9.72
C VAL A 788 24.84 25.69 -9.40
N ALA A 789 26.07 26.20 -9.39
CA ALA A 789 27.25 25.51 -8.92
C ALA A 789 28.13 26.50 -8.16
N GLY A 790 29.23 26.05 -7.58
CA GLY A 790 30.18 26.94 -6.89
C GLY A 790 31.48 26.24 -6.60
N VAL A 791 32.46 27.08 -6.16
CA VAL A 791 33.74 26.62 -5.63
C VAL A 791 33.87 27.21 -4.23
N PHE A 792 33.98 26.33 -3.23
CA PHE A 792 34.12 26.71 -1.82
C PHE A 792 35.40 26.11 -1.25
N ASN A 793 36.17 26.94 -0.60
CA ASN A 793 37.50 26.55 -0.06
C ASN A 793 38.40 25.85 -1.09
N GLY A 794 38.25 26.16 -2.39
CA GLY A 794 39.00 25.57 -3.50
C GLY A 794 38.39 24.29 -4.10
N GLU A 795 37.29 23.76 -3.56
CA GLU A 795 36.62 22.55 -4.06
C GLU A 795 35.32 22.90 -4.80
N ASN A 796 35.02 22.16 -5.88
CA ASN A 796 33.75 22.24 -6.56
C ASN A 796 32.62 21.70 -5.65
N THR A 797 31.38 22.02 -5.99
CA THR A 797 30.20 21.54 -5.25
C THR A 797 29.27 20.70 -6.12
N SER A 798 28.41 19.92 -5.48
CA SER A 798 27.28 19.27 -6.18
C SER A 798 26.32 20.33 -6.75
N PRO A 799 25.85 20.20 -8.00
CA PRO A 799 25.00 21.21 -8.63
C PRO A 799 23.56 21.18 -8.11
N LEU A 800 22.86 22.31 -8.33
CA LEU A 800 21.39 22.35 -8.36
C LEU A 800 20.95 22.68 -9.79
N LEU A 801 19.95 21.98 -10.30
CA LEU A 801 19.40 22.18 -11.63
C LEU A 801 17.87 22.22 -11.56
N ILE A 802 17.28 23.30 -12.07
CA ILE A 802 15.84 23.46 -12.21
C ILE A 802 15.54 23.58 -13.71
N PRO A 803 14.93 22.58 -14.34
CA PRO A 803 14.45 22.69 -15.69
C PRO A 803 13.31 23.74 -15.76
N LEU A 804 13.36 24.58 -16.79
CA LEU A 804 12.36 25.63 -17.03
C LEU A 804 11.63 25.37 -18.35
N LEU A 805 10.37 25.81 -18.41
CA LEU A 805 9.55 25.80 -19.61
C LEU A 805 8.91 27.18 -19.81
N SER A 806 9.05 27.73 -21.02
CA SER A 806 8.26 28.89 -21.46
C SER A 806 7.22 28.41 -22.48
N LEU A 807 5.99 28.26 -22.04
CA LEU A 807 4.88 27.85 -22.91
C LEU A 807 4.67 28.86 -24.05
N GLU A 808 4.82 30.15 -23.77
CA GLU A 808 4.65 31.20 -24.79
C GLU A 808 5.70 31.07 -25.90
N LYS A 809 6.98 30.96 -25.54
CA LYS A 809 8.09 30.85 -26.53
C LYS A 809 8.00 29.53 -27.30
N MET A 810 7.68 28.47 -26.61
CA MET A 810 7.45 27.16 -27.25
C MET A 810 6.32 27.21 -28.27
N MET A 811 5.18 27.80 -27.94
CA MET A 811 4.05 27.93 -28.85
C MET A 811 4.37 28.86 -30.04
N LYS A 812 5.12 29.96 -29.82
CA LYS A 812 5.57 30.84 -30.90
C LYS A 812 6.58 30.20 -31.85
N ALA A 813 7.47 29.38 -31.34
CA ALA A 813 8.53 28.71 -32.07
C ALA A 813 8.07 27.42 -32.75
N SER A 814 6.92 26.90 -32.41
CA SER A 814 6.39 25.62 -32.85
C SER A 814 5.41 25.76 -34.00
N ARG A 815 5.29 24.72 -34.82
CA ARG A 815 4.18 24.53 -35.75
C ARG A 815 3.05 23.81 -35.01
N THR A 816 1.93 24.48 -34.87
CA THR A 816 0.73 23.90 -34.24
C THR A 816 -0.18 23.32 -35.33
N VAL A 817 -0.60 22.10 -35.17
CA VAL A 817 -1.56 21.42 -36.04
C VAL A 817 -2.82 21.12 -35.23
N ASN A 818 -3.97 21.68 -35.67
CA ASN A 818 -5.25 21.35 -35.08
C ASN A 818 -5.58 19.88 -35.30
N PHE A 819 -6.18 19.25 -34.30
CA PHE A 819 -6.51 17.84 -34.32
C PHE A 819 -8.02 17.62 -34.09
N PRO A 820 -8.89 18.03 -35.04
CA PRO A 820 -10.34 18.03 -34.88
C PRO A 820 -10.92 16.61 -34.75
N GLN A 821 -10.20 15.57 -35.20
CA GLN A 821 -10.62 14.18 -35.10
C GLN A 821 -10.86 13.75 -33.62
N MET A 822 -10.20 14.39 -32.66
CA MET A 822 -10.45 14.15 -31.23
C MET A 822 -11.81 14.67 -30.74
N LEU A 823 -12.52 15.49 -31.53
CA LEU A 823 -13.88 15.94 -31.21
C LEU A 823 -14.96 14.92 -31.59
N ASP A 824 -14.61 13.92 -32.38
CA ASP A 824 -15.55 12.86 -32.77
C ASP A 824 -15.58 11.77 -31.68
N PRO A 825 -16.74 11.54 -31.02
CA PRO A 825 -16.89 10.49 -30.02
C PRO A 825 -16.59 9.08 -30.56
N ALA A 826 -16.78 8.85 -31.87
CA ALA A 826 -16.54 7.55 -32.50
C ALA A 826 -15.05 7.16 -32.54
N ASN A 827 -14.14 8.14 -32.44
CA ASN A 827 -12.69 7.90 -32.42
C ASN A 827 -12.14 7.54 -31.01
N TRP A 828 -13.00 7.57 -30.01
CA TRP A 828 -12.63 7.24 -28.63
C TRP A 828 -13.15 5.86 -28.21
N ARG A 829 -12.29 5.08 -27.60
CA ARG A 829 -12.65 3.83 -26.93
C ARG A 829 -12.93 4.04 -25.46
N ARG A 830 -13.92 3.33 -24.93
CA ARG A 830 -14.25 3.33 -23.52
C ARG A 830 -13.15 2.63 -22.73
N ASN A 831 -12.63 3.29 -21.71
CA ASN A 831 -11.63 2.76 -20.79
C ASN A 831 -11.80 3.46 -19.44
N ALA A 832 -12.52 2.82 -18.52
CA ALA A 832 -12.82 3.33 -17.18
C ALA A 832 -13.08 2.16 -16.21
N SER A 833 -12.96 2.41 -14.92
CA SER A 833 -13.30 1.43 -13.88
C SER A 833 -14.82 1.25 -13.65
N ALA A 834 -15.65 2.02 -14.36
CA ALA A 834 -17.11 1.92 -14.33
C ALA A 834 -17.72 2.16 -15.72
N ARG A 835 -19.04 2.06 -15.83
CA ARG A 835 -19.75 2.31 -17.10
C ARG A 835 -19.52 3.75 -17.54
N MET A 836 -19.05 3.91 -18.75
CA MET A 836 -18.69 5.20 -19.35
C MET A 836 -19.55 5.49 -20.59
N GLU A 837 -19.99 6.75 -20.69
CA GLU A 837 -20.62 7.31 -21.87
C GLU A 837 -19.69 8.35 -22.53
N ILE A 838 -19.60 8.31 -23.89
CA ILE A 838 -18.83 9.27 -24.69
C ILE A 838 -19.81 9.87 -25.71
N SER A 839 -19.92 11.20 -25.71
CA SER A 839 -20.85 11.92 -26.60
C SER A 839 -20.26 13.27 -27.03
N PHE A 840 -20.82 13.88 -28.07
CA PHE A 840 -20.50 15.24 -28.45
C PHE A 840 -21.51 16.21 -27.81
N ASP A 841 -21.00 17.16 -27.07
CA ASP A 841 -21.82 18.22 -26.47
C ASP A 841 -21.86 19.43 -27.42
N LYS A 842 -23.03 19.66 -27.99
CA LYS A 842 -23.26 20.76 -28.95
C LYS A 842 -23.17 22.14 -28.30
N THR A 843 -23.48 22.26 -27.03
CA THR A 843 -23.43 23.54 -26.28
C THR A 843 -21.99 23.93 -25.99
N GLU A 844 -21.19 22.96 -25.56
CA GLU A 844 -19.79 23.17 -25.21
C GLU A 844 -18.82 23.06 -26.41
N GLN A 845 -19.34 22.59 -27.56
CA GLN A 845 -18.53 22.27 -28.75
C GLN A 845 -17.33 21.39 -28.40
N ALA A 846 -17.59 20.32 -27.65
CA ALA A 846 -16.59 19.47 -27.02
C ALA A 846 -17.01 18.01 -26.98
N VAL A 847 -16.07 17.08 -26.93
CA VAL A 847 -16.35 15.70 -26.57
C VAL A 847 -16.56 15.62 -25.06
N ARG A 848 -17.63 14.95 -24.67
CA ARG A 848 -18.06 14.76 -23.27
C ARG A 848 -17.83 13.32 -22.85
N PHE A 849 -17.24 13.18 -21.67
CA PHE A 849 -17.01 11.90 -21.02
C PHE A 849 -17.77 11.88 -19.69
N LEU A 850 -18.69 10.94 -19.54
CA LEU A 850 -19.51 10.78 -18.35
C LEU A 850 -19.33 9.38 -17.78
N THR A 851 -19.05 9.29 -16.48
CA THR A 851 -18.85 8.01 -15.79
C THR A 851 -19.45 8.12 -14.39
N ASP A 852 -20.30 7.14 -14.02
CA ASP A 852 -20.83 7.02 -12.67
C ASP A 852 -20.08 5.95 -11.89
N PHE A 853 -19.29 6.39 -10.93
CA PHE A 853 -18.51 5.50 -10.08
C PHE A 853 -19.30 5.05 -8.85
N PRO A 854 -19.14 3.80 -8.42
CA PRO A 854 -19.69 3.35 -7.14
C PRO A 854 -19.06 4.14 -5.99
N LYS A 855 -19.73 4.18 -4.85
CA LYS A 855 -19.26 4.92 -3.66
C LYS A 855 -17.95 4.39 -3.07
N THR A 856 -17.55 3.18 -3.45
CA THR A 856 -16.34 2.51 -2.99
C THR A 856 -15.58 1.94 -4.18
N GLY A 857 -14.26 2.02 -4.16
CA GLY A 857 -13.39 1.48 -5.20
C GLY A 857 -12.42 2.51 -5.75
N ASP A 858 -11.58 2.05 -6.65
CA ASP A 858 -10.61 2.89 -7.36
C ASP A 858 -11.28 3.46 -8.62
N CYS A 859 -11.60 4.73 -8.56
CA CYS A 859 -12.37 5.43 -9.57
C CYS A 859 -11.43 6.11 -10.56
N TRP A 860 -11.38 5.58 -11.79
CA TRP A 860 -10.60 6.17 -12.86
C TRP A 860 -11.34 6.10 -14.20
N VAL A 861 -11.11 7.10 -15.03
CA VAL A 861 -11.67 7.23 -16.37
C VAL A 861 -10.58 7.75 -17.29
N TYR A 862 -10.13 6.92 -18.22
CA TYR A 862 -9.06 7.21 -19.17
C TYR A 862 -9.47 6.79 -20.58
N PRO A 863 -10.45 7.46 -21.20
CA PRO A 863 -10.85 7.18 -22.60
C PRO A 863 -9.63 7.20 -23.50
N GLU A 864 -9.63 6.33 -24.47
CA GLU A 864 -8.50 6.03 -25.32
C GLU A 864 -8.74 6.49 -26.76
N TYR A 865 -7.93 7.41 -27.24
CA TYR A 865 -7.88 7.79 -28.64
C TYR A 865 -6.86 6.93 -29.38
N VAL A 866 -7.25 6.31 -30.51
CA VAL A 866 -6.38 5.46 -31.32
C VAL A 866 -6.02 6.19 -32.61
N PHE A 867 -4.73 6.47 -32.80
CA PHE A 867 -4.25 7.18 -33.98
C PHE A 867 -4.38 6.33 -35.24
N GLN A 868 -4.91 6.92 -36.29
CA GLN A 868 -5.02 6.31 -37.64
C GLN A 868 -3.72 6.51 -38.41
N LEU A 869 -2.83 5.53 -38.30
CA LEU A 869 -1.52 5.61 -38.95
C LEU A 869 -1.61 5.22 -40.43
N PRO A 870 -0.72 5.80 -41.30
CA PRO A 870 0.37 6.76 -40.99
C PRO A 870 -0.07 8.22 -40.93
N GLN A 871 -1.33 8.54 -41.22
CA GLN A 871 -1.81 9.93 -41.40
C GLN A 871 -1.74 10.74 -40.13
N GLU A 872 -1.97 10.08 -38.98
CA GLU A 872 -1.98 10.69 -37.63
C GLU A 872 -0.71 10.39 -36.82
N SER A 873 0.44 10.25 -37.52
CA SER A 873 1.70 9.96 -36.82
C SER A 873 2.17 11.15 -35.97
N LEU A 874 2.57 10.88 -34.74
CA LEU A 874 3.16 11.87 -33.83
C LEU A 874 4.68 12.02 -33.99
N ARG A 875 5.25 11.56 -35.10
CA ARG A 875 6.69 11.68 -35.38
C ARG A 875 7.12 13.15 -35.37
N GLY A 876 8.07 13.44 -34.47
CA GLY A 876 8.58 14.80 -34.27
C GLY A 876 7.67 15.72 -33.46
N ALA A 877 6.60 15.18 -32.87
CA ALA A 877 5.77 15.94 -31.96
C ALA A 877 6.55 16.29 -30.68
N LEU A 878 6.45 17.55 -30.25
CA LEU A 878 6.98 18.04 -28.97
C LEU A 878 5.97 17.82 -27.84
N GLY A 879 4.69 17.89 -28.14
CA GLY A 879 3.63 17.75 -27.18
C GLY A 879 2.23 17.80 -27.75
N ILE A 880 1.26 17.62 -26.87
CA ILE A 880 -0.16 17.80 -27.16
C ILE A 880 -0.73 18.93 -26.30
N ALA A 881 -1.53 19.80 -26.90
CA ALA A 881 -2.30 20.81 -26.17
C ALA A 881 -3.79 20.57 -26.40
N PHE A 882 -4.60 20.83 -25.38
CA PHE A 882 -6.06 20.74 -25.44
C PHE A 882 -6.69 21.64 -24.38
N GLU A 883 -7.96 21.94 -24.54
CA GLU A 883 -8.74 22.57 -23.49
C GLU A 883 -9.59 21.51 -22.75
N VAL A 884 -9.67 21.65 -21.43
CA VAL A 884 -10.39 20.74 -20.56
C VAL A 884 -11.14 21.51 -19.47
N LYS A 885 -12.31 21.01 -19.09
CA LYS A 885 -13.03 21.40 -17.86
C LYS A 885 -13.75 20.21 -17.27
N VAL A 886 -14.07 20.26 -16.00
CA VAL A 886 -15.00 19.34 -15.33
C VAL A 886 -16.31 20.03 -15.03
N GLN A 887 -17.37 19.26 -14.85
CA GLN A 887 -18.68 19.80 -14.46
C GLN A 887 -18.61 20.43 -13.07
N GLU A 888 -17.98 19.71 -12.13
CA GLU A 888 -17.81 20.13 -10.76
C GLU A 888 -16.48 19.56 -10.21
N VAL A 889 -15.74 20.39 -9.47
CA VAL A 889 -14.49 19.95 -8.82
C VAL A 889 -14.83 19.18 -7.56
N PRO A 890 -14.29 17.97 -7.35
CA PRO A 890 -14.56 17.20 -6.15
C PRO A 890 -14.12 17.96 -4.89
N ALA A 891 -15.00 18.02 -3.90
CA ALA A 891 -14.71 18.73 -2.64
C ALA A 891 -13.67 18.00 -1.77
N LYS A 892 -13.54 16.68 -1.89
CA LYS A 892 -12.61 15.82 -1.13
C LYS A 892 -12.20 14.60 -1.97
N GLY A 893 -11.07 13.99 -1.63
CA GLY A 893 -10.58 12.77 -2.22
C GLY A 893 -9.49 12.97 -3.27
N PHE A 894 -8.99 11.87 -3.81
CA PHE A 894 -7.90 11.88 -4.78
C PHE A 894 -8.39 12.33 -6.16
N TYR A 895 -7.83 13.43 -6.65
CA TYR A 895 -8.19 14.06 -7.90
C TYR A 895 -6.96 14.45 -8.69
N GLN A 896 -6.75 13.80 -9.83
CA GLN A 896 -5.63 14.11 -10.73
C GLN A 896 -6.00 13.86 -12.18
N MET A 897 -5.30 14.53 -13.10
CA MET A 897 -5.38 14.30 -14.52
C MET A 897 -4.10 13.69 -15.07
N LEU A 898 -4.25 12.67 -15.91
CA LEU A 898 -3.15 12.03 -16.61
C LEU A 898 -3.39 12.04 -18.12
N VAL A 899 -2.30 12.19 -18.84
CA VAL A 899 -2.20 11.90 -20.26
C VAL A 899 -1.26 10.71 -20.41
N MET A 900 -1.74 9.63 -21.00
CA MET A 900 -0.98 8.37 -21.10
C MET A 900 -0.75 8.00 -22.56
N PRO A 901 0.39 8.35 -23.14
CA PRO A 901 0.82 7.77 -24.41
C PRO A 901 1.02 6.26 -24.28
N VAL A 902 0.51 5.51 -25.24
CA VAL A 902 0.65 4.04 -25.30
C VAL A 902 1.44 3.69 -26.55
N LEU A 903 2.55 2.98 -26.35
CA LEU A 903 3.43 2.55 -27.43
C LEU A 903 2.99 1.19 -27.99
N ASP A 904 3.21 1.00 -29.29
CA ASP A 904 3.04 -0.30 -29.93
C ASP A 904 4.23 -0.56 -30.88
N THR A 905 5.35 -0.91 -30.30
CA THR A 905 6.55 -1.35 -31.00
C THR A 905 6.72 -2.86 -30.84
N GLN A 906 7.56 -3.47 -31.66
CA GLN A 906 7.92 -4.90 -31.50
C GLN A 906 8.51 -5.23 -30.11
N ARG A 907 9.15 -4.25 -29.45
CA ARG A 907 9.78 -4.41 -28.14
C ARG A 907 8.91 -3.96 -26.97
N GLU A 908 7.95 -3.06 -27.19
CA GLU A 908 7.20 -2.38 -26.13
C GLU A 908 5.69 -2.30 -26.48
N LYS A 909 5.09 -3.45 -26.73
CA LYS A 909 3.66 -3.52 -27.06
C LYS A 909 2.78 -3.19 -25.85
N GLY A 910 1.93 -2.17 -25.99
CA GLY A 910 0.99 -1.75 -24.97
C GLY A 910 1.62 -1.01 -23.77
N LYS A 911 2.90 -0.69 -23.81
CA LYS A 911 3.55 0.10 -22.73
C LYS A 911 3.00 1.52 -22.72
N SER A 912 2.52 1.95 -21.56
CA SER A 912 2.00 3.31 -21.35
C SER A 912 2.92 4.12 -20.42
N PHE A 913 2.98 5.42 -20.65
CA PHE A 913 3.69 6.39 -19.80
C PHE A 913 2.66 7.31 -19.14
N HIS A 914 2.86 7.64 -17.89
CA HIS A 914 1.91 8.43 -17.09
C HIS A 914 2.41 9.87 -16.94
N LEU A 915 2.03 10.73 -17.88
CA LEU A 915 2.35 12.15 -17.85
C LEU A 915 1.25 12.88 -17.08
N ARG A 916 1.62 13.52 -16.00
CA ARG A 916 0.67 14.28 -15.20
C ARG A 916 0.44 15.67 -15.78
N THR A 917 -0.75 16.18 -15.59
CA THR A 917 -1.07 17.58 -15.82
C THR A 917 -1.94 18.08 -14.65
N LYS A 918 -2.01 19.39 -14.49
CA LYS A 918 -2.85 20.00 -13.46
C LYS A 918 -4.29 19.49 -13.61
N ALA A 919 -4.88 19.08 -12.50
CA ALA A 919 -6.28 18.68 -12.49
C ALA A 919 -7.18 19.84 -12.97
N PRO A 920 -8.18 19.59 -13.84
CA PRO A 920 -9.00 20.65 -14.40
C PRO A 920 -9.96 21.26 -13.36
N SER A 921 -10.31 22.54 -13.55
CA SER A 921 -11.37 23.20 -12.80
C SER A 921 -12.71 23.14 -13.55
N ALA A 922 -13.75 23.73 -12.99
CA ALA A 922 -15.04 23.90 -13.66
C ALA A 922 -15.03 24.96 -14.79
N GLN A 923 -13.91 25.61 -15.01
CA GLN A 923 -13.71 26.55 -16.11
C GLN A 923 -12.86 25.93 -17.20
N TRP A 924 -13.03 26.40 -18.46
CA TRP A 924 -12.18 25.96 -19.55
C TRP A 924 -10.72 26.40 -19.32
N GLU A 925 -9.81 25.45 -19.33
CA GLU A 925 -8.38 25.67 -19.12
C GLU A 925 -7.59 24.95 -20.20
N LYS A 926 -6.62 25.66 -20.80
CA LYS A 926 -5.69 25.05 -21.75
C LYS A 926 -4.62 24.24 -21.01
N ARG A 927 -4.37 23.04 -21.49
CA ARG A 927 -3.29 22.15 -21.01
C ARG A 927 -2.30 21.93 -22.13
N TYR A 928 -1.05 21.83 -21.74
CA TYR A 928 0.03 21.35 -22.59
C TYR A 928 0.73 20.18 -21.88
N VAL A 929 0.95 19.12 -22.61
CA VAL A 929 1.64 17.93 -22.13
C VAL A 929 2.79 17.60 -23.07
N PRO A 930 4.06 17.70 -22.60
CA PRO A 930 5.21 17.39 -23.42
C PRO A 930 5.27 15.88 -23.71
N LEU A 931 5.45 15.51 -24.97
CA LEU A 931 5.61 14.12 -25.41
C LEU A 931 7.07 13.74 -25.63
N ASN A 932 7.99 14.71 -25.60
CA ASN A 932 9.41 14.51 -25.86
C ASN A 932 10.25 14.34 -24.58
N SER A 933 9.68 14.54 -23.40
CA SER A 933 10.36 14.46 -22.10
C SER A 933 10.30 13.08 -21.44
N GLY A 934 9.43 12.20 -21.90
CA GLY A 934 9.12 10.93 -21.26
C GLY A 934 10.09 9.77 -21.52
N GLY A 935 11.21 10.00 -22.20
CA GLY A 935 12.17 8.93 -22.51
C GLY A 935 11.71 7.93 -23.58
N PHE A 936 10.62 8.24 -24.29
CA PHE A 936 10.09 7.47 -25.42
C PHE A 936 10.09 8.30 -26.70
N ASN A 937 9.99 7.62 -27.86
CA ASN A 937 9.89 8.31 -29.14
C ASN A 937 8.40 8.56 -29.47
N PRO A 938 7.95 9.82 -29.66
CA PRO A 938 6.56 10.09 -30.05
C PRO A 938 6.10 9.39 -31.33
N ALA A 939 7.01 9.03 -32.25
CA ALA A 939 6.68 8.24 -33.44
C ALA A 939 6.12 6.84 -33.12
N ASP A 940 6.40 6.32 -31.91
CA ASP A 940 5.98 4.99 -31.49
C ASP A 940 4.62 4.97 -30.79
N ILE A 941 4.04 6.16 -30.54
CA ILE A 941 2.72 6.28 -29.91
C ILE A 941 1.65 5.82 -30.90
N ARG A 942 0.79 4.90 -30.46
CA ARG A 942 -0.35 4.38 -31.21
C ARG A 942 -1.69 4.78 -30.61
N GLN A 943 -1.68 5.07 -29.35
CA GLN A 943 -2.86 5.46 -28.60
C GLN A 943 -2.47 6.53 -27.58
N ILE A 944 -3.44 7.34 -27.19
CA ILE A 944 -3.29 8.27 -26.09
C ILE A 944 -4.54 8.20 -25.23
N ARG A 945 -4.34 8.07 -23.94
CA ARG A 945 -5.40 8.14 -22.94
C ARG A 945 -5.37 9.49 -22.27
N ILE A 946 -6.51 10.17 -22.17
CA ILE A 946 -6.61 11.48 -21.53
C ILE A 946 -7.74 11.42 -20.51
N GLY A 947 -7.42 11.47 -19.24
CA GLY A 947 -8.46 11.26 -18.26
C GLY A 947 -8.08 11.55 -16.81
N LEU A 948 -8.94 11.09 -15.91
CA LEU A 948 -8.96 11.49 -14.51
C LEU A 948 -8.94 10.28 -13.57
N ASN A 949 -8.24 10.43 -12.45
CA ASN A 949 -8.61 9.73 -11.23
C ASN A 949 -9.63 10.59 -10.50
N TRP A 950 -10.69 9.95 -10.01
CA TRP A 950 -11.85 10.61 -9.44
C TRP A 950 -12.17 10.02 -8.06
N PRO A 951 -12.62 10.82 -7.11
CA PRO A 951 -13.06 10.23 -5.84
C PRO A 951 -14.31 9.42 -5.98
N ALA A 952 -15.29 9.23 -5.68
CA ALA A 952 -16.51 8.48 -5.98
C ALA A 952 -17.59 9.37 -6.58
N GLY A 953 -18.63 8.77 -7.16
CA GLY A 953 -19.76 9.47 -7.71
C GLY A 953 -19.61 9.84 -9.18
N THR A 954 -20.37 10.81 -9.67
CA THR A 954 -20.42 11.16 -11.07
C THR A 954 -19.23 11.98 -11.48
N CYS A 955 -18.45 11.50 -12.45
CA CYS A 955 -17.40 12.22 -13.13
C CYS A 955 -17.88 12.66 -14.51
N CYS A 956 -17.92 13.94 -14.76
CA CYS A 956 -18.24 14.50 -16.08
C CYS A 956 -17.20 15.55 -16.46
N TYR A 957 -16.54 15.36 -17.61
CA TYR A 957 -15.57 16.32 -18.13
C TYR A 957 -15.63 16.40 -19.65
N TRP A 958 -15.08 17.49 -20.19
CA TRP A 958 -15.07 17.80 -21.63
C TRP A 958 -13.67 18.09 -22.11
N LEU A 959 -13.37 17.71 -23.36
CA LEU A 959 -12.17 18.06 -24.09
C LEU A 959 -12.53 18.74 -25.40
N ARG A 960 -11.79 19.82 -25.76
CA ARG A 960 -11.87 20.48 -27.06
C ARG A 960 -10.53 21.09 -27.46
N ASN A 961 -10.47 21.65 -28.66
CA ASN A 961 -9.32 22.37 -29.21
C ASN A 961 -7.99 21.61 -29.09
N ALA A 962 -8.05 20.28 -29.35
CA ALA A 962 -6.85 19.46 -29.36
C ALA A 962 -5.89 19.89 -30.47
N GLN A 963 -4.62 20.01 -30.15
CA GLN A 963 -3.55 20.45 -31.04
C GLN A 963 -2.30 19.62 -30.81
N ILE A 964 -1.64 19.20 -31.87
CA ILE A 964 -0.32 18.60 -31.79
C ILE A 964 0.71 19.68 -32.10
N ILE A 965 1.74 19.74 -31.31
CA ILE A 965 2.79 20.75 -31.37
C ILE A 965 4.06 20.10 -31.86
N TYR A 966 4.61 20.61 -32.96
CA TYR A 966 5.83 20.15 -33.60
C TYR A 966 6.91 21.22 -33.53
N SER A 967 8.19 20.82 -33.58
CA SER A 967 9.23 21.77 -33.89
C SER A 967 9.03 22.34 -35.32
N ARG A 968 9.40 23.59 -35.56
CA ARG A 968 9.36 24.20 -36.90
C ARG A 968 10.28 23.48 -37.86
#